data_2c04fd02243ae26ad2536fad88e519ba
#
_entry.id   2c04fd02243ae26ad2536fad88e519ba
#
_cell.length_a   1.000
_cell.length_b   1.000
_cell.length_c   1.000
_cell.angle_alpha   90.00
_cell.angle_beta   90.00
_cell.angle_gamma   90.00
#
_symmetry.space_group_name_H-M   'P 1'
#
loop_
_entity.id
_entity.type
_entity.pdbx_description
1 polymer ?
#
loop_
_entity_poly.entity_id
_entity_poly.type
_entity_poly.pdbx_seq_one_letter_code
_entity_poly.pdbx_strand_id
1 'polypeptide(L)'
;MSATAAPSIIYTITDEAPALATYSFLPIVQAYAKHAGINVETRDISVAARILAAFSDVLPASQKTHDALAELGALTLKPEANIIKLPNISASIPQLKAAIAELQAKGYALPAFPETPSTDAEKDARARYAKVLGSAVNPVLREGNSDRRAPKAVKDYARAHPHSMGAWSPASKTNVAAMTEGDFFGNEQSVTVPAATSVRIELVKADGSVLVLKDKTPLKAGEILDATVMRKASLVAFYESAIARAKSEGVLLSLHLKATMMKVSDPILFGHAVKVFFKDALAKHAATLATLGVDLNNGLGDLVAKIEKLPAAEKAAIEADLAAAYAAGPALAMVNSDKGITNLHVPSDVIVDASMPAMIRTSGQMWNTAGKQQDTLALIPDRCYAGVYQTVIDFCKKNGALDPKTMGSVPNVGLMAQAAEEYGSHNKTFEIPAAGTVRIVDEAGNTLLSHTVAPGDIWRACQAKDAPIQDWVKLAVNRARLSNTPAVFWLDAARAHDAQIIAKVEKYLKNHDLTGLDLRILPPAAACQFSLERIVQGLDTISVTGNVLRDYLTDLFPILEVGTSAKMLSIVPLMNGGGLFETGAGGSAPKHVQQFTEENFLRWDSLGEFFALAASFEHLGITQKHAKAKVLADTLDTANGKFLEHDKSPARKVGAGIDNRGSHFYLALYWAQALATQTKDAELKALFTPYAAQLTAAEKQIVAELIAVQGKPADIGGYYQPDNAKASAALRPSATFNTILATL
;
A
#
# COMPACT_ATOMS: atom_id res chain seq x y z
N MET A 1 14.93 -10.09 40.34
CA MET A 1 15.08 -9.27 39.15
C MET A 1 15.11 -10.25 37.97
N SER A 2 14.03 -10.30 37.19
CA SER A 2 14.03 -11.10 35.95
C SER A 2 15.11 -10.53 35.05
N ALA A 3 15.99 -11.39 34.55
CA ALA A 3 16.97 -10.98 33.55
C ALA A 3 16.18 -10.41 32.35
N THR A 4 16.33 -9.10 32.11
CA THR A 4 15.76 -8.48 30.92
C THR A 4 16.40 -9.18 29.72
N ALA A 5 15.57 -9.75 28.86
CA ALA A 5 16.05 -10.36 27.61
C ALA A 5 16.90 -9.34 26.85
N ALA A 6 17.97 -9.79 26.21
CA ALA A 6 18.83 -8.91 25.42
C ALA A 6 17.97 -8.22 24.33
N PRO A 7 18.22 -6.93 24.04
CA PRO A 7 17.49 -6.22 23.00
C PRO A 7 17.63 -6.95 21.66
N SER A 8 16.52 -7.16 20.97
CA SER A 8 16.50 -7.94 19.74
C SER A 8 15.74 -7.23 18.63
N ILE A 9 16.14 -7.51 17.40
CA ILE A 9 15.43 -7.17 16.17
C ILE A 9 15.09 -8.47 15.46
N ILE A 10 13.84 -8.62 15.06
CA ILE A 10 13.41 -9.71 14.17
C ILE A 10 13.41 -9.19 12.74
N TYR A 11 14.24 -9.79 11.91
CA TYR A 11 14.33 -9.52 10.48
C TYR A 11 13.58 -10.62 9.72
N THR A 12 12.49 -10.27 9.00
CA THR A 12 11.70 -11.28 8.30
C THR A 12 12.39 -11.76 7.03
N ILE A 13 12.38 -13.06 6.78
CA ILE A 13 12.68 -13.66 5.48
C ILE A 13 11.35 -13.74 4.73
N THR A 14 11.33 -13.25 3.50
CA THR A 14 10.13 -13.19 2.67
C THR A 14 10.35 -13.85 1.32
N ASP A 15 9.95 -13.20 0.24
CA ASP A 15 9.92 -13.77 -1.10
C ASP A 15 10.71 -12.89 -2.08
N GLU A 16 11.11 -13.45 -3.20
CA GLU A 16 11.57 -12.75 -4.41
C GLU A 16 12.79 -11.84 -4.18
N ALA A 17 12.82 -10.67 -4.81
CA ALA A 17 13.96 -9.75 -4.74
C ALA A 17 14.31 -9.30 -3.32
N PRO A 18 13.35 -8.97 -2.42
CA PRO A 18 13.67 -8.67 -1.02
C PRO A 18 14.36 -9.82 -0.29
N ALA A 19 13.94 -11.07 -0.54
CA ALA A 19 14.57 -12.24 0.03
C ALA A 19 16.02 -12.42 -0.49
N LEU A 20 16.25 -12.19 -1.78
CA LEU A 20 17.60 -12.22 -2.34
C LEU A 20 18.50 -11.13 -1.74
N ALA A 21 17.99 -9.89 -1.65
CA ALA A 21 18.70 -8.78 -1.04
C ALA A 21 19.13 -9.08 0.41
N THR A 22 18.33 -9.83 1.14
CA THR A 22 18.61 -10.23 2.53
C THR A 22 19.90 -11.03 2.66
N TYR A 23 20.25 -11.90 1.71
CA TYR A 23 21.49 -12.66 1.74
C TYR A 23 22.75 -11.76 1.77
N SER A 24 22.69 -10.60 1.14
CA SER A 24 23.76 -9.61 1.14
C SER A 24 23.68 -8.66 2.32
N PHE A 25 22.48 -8.21 2.73
CA PHE A 25 22.30 -7.16 3.72
C PHE A 25 22.32 -7.64 5.17
N LEU A 26 21.64 -8.75 5.47
CA LEU A 26 21.52 -9.25 6.85
C LEU A 26 22.88 -9.50 7.54
N PRO A 27 23.91 -10.07 6.89
CA PRO A 27 25.23 -10.23 7.52
C PRO A 27 25.87 -8.89 7.95
N ILE A 28 25.63 -7.82 7.19
CA ILE A 28 26.09 -6.47 7.56
C ILE A 28 25.35 -6.00 8.83
N VAL A 29 24.02 -6.12 8.82
CA VAL A 29 23.18 -5.72 9.96
C VAL A 29 23.60 -6.46 11.23
N GLN A 30 23.78 -7.77 11.15
CA GLN A 30 24.22 -8.61 12.27
C GLN A 30 25.60 -8.22 12.78
N ALA A 31 26.55 -7.96 11.88
CA ALA A 31 27.91 -7.58 12.25
C ALA A 31 27.97 -6.23 12.99
N TYR A 32 27.15 -5.26 12.56
CA TYR A 32 27.12 -3.95 13.22
C TYR A 32 26.33 -3.96 14.53
N ALA A 33 25.17 -4.63 14.57
CA ALA A 33 24.28 -4.67 15.72
C ALA A 33 24.89 -5.39 16.93
N LYS A 34 25.68 -6.44 16.72
CA LYS A 34 26.29 -7.24 17.83
C LYS A 34 27.17 -6.39 18.74
N HIS A 35 27.88 -5.40 18.20
CA HIS A 35 28.76 -4.51 18.97
C HIS A 35 27.98 -3.49 19.82
N ALA A 36 26.70 -3.33 19.56
CA ALA A 36 25.79 -2.61 20.45
C ALA A 36 25.09 -3.56 21.45
N GLY A 37 25.39 -4.86 21.43
CA GLY A 37 24.71 -5.85 22.26
C GLY A 37 23.27 -6.14 21.81
N ILE A 38 22.97 -5.91 20.53
CA ILE A 38 21.64 -6.15 19.95
C ILE A 38 21.68 -7.44 19.15
N ASN A 39 20.77 -8.36 19.47
CA ASN A 39 20.58 -9.60 18.74
C ASN A 39 19.71 -9.36 17.48
N VAL A 40 20.08 -9.92 16.35
CA VAL A 40 19.31 -9.86 15.11
C VAL A 40 18.95 -11.27 14.69
N GLU A 41 17.69 -11.62 14.88
CA GLU A 41 17.13 -12.93 14.57
C GLU A 41 16.30 -12.87 13.28
N THR A 42 16.09 -14.03 12.68
CA THR A 42 15.24 -14.14 11.48
C THR A 42 14.00 -14.98 11.75
N ARG A 43 12.90 -14.64 11.04
CA ARG A 43 11.70 -15.47 10.95
C ARG A 43 11.26 -15.53 9.50
N ASP A 44 11.12 -16.76 9.01
CA ASP A 44 10.74 -17.01 7.61
C ASP A 44 9.21 -17.03 7.45
N ILE A 45 8.69 -16.02 6.77
CA ILE A 45 7.27 -15.86 6.44
C ILE A 45 7.02 -15.89 4.93
N SER A 46 7.96 -16.44 4.16
CA SER A 46 7.81 -16.67 2.72
C SER A 46 6.63 -17.56 2.39
N VAL A 47 6.19 -17.53 1.13
CA VAL A 47 5.13 -18.45 0.66
C VAL A 47 5.51 -19.90 0.92
N ALA A 48 6.74 -20.29 0.64
CA ALA A 48 7.23 -21.65 0.89
C ALA A 48 7.16 -22.03 2.38
N ALA A 49 7.66 -21.18 3.27
CA ALA A 49 7.61 -21.42 4.71
C ALA A 49 6.17 -21.54 5.23
N ARG A 50 5.27 -20.69 4.76
CA ARG A 50 3.84 -20.72 5.15
C ARG A 50 3.13 -21.97 4.65
N ILE A 51 3.45 -22.44 3.43
CA ILE A 51 2.97 -23.74 2.92
C ILE A 51 3.44 -24.87 3.83
N LEU A 52 4.74 -24.94 4.10
CA LEU A 52 5.30 -26.02 4.93
C LEU A 52 4.72 -25.99 6.35
N ALA A 53 4.58 -24.83 6.95
CA ALA A 53 3.97 -24.66 8.27
C ALA A 53 2.51 -25.14 8.29
N ALA A 54 1.70 -24.84 7.25
CA ALA A 54 0.31 -25.27 7.15
C ALA A 54 0.13 -26.80 7.07
N PHE A 55 1.18 -27.55 6.69
CA PHE A 55 1.18 -29.00 6.61
C PHE A 55 2.15 -29.65 7.60
N SER A 56 2.73 -28.89 8.54
CA SER A 56 3.78 -29.35 9.44
C SER A 56 3.38 -30.57 10.29
N ASP A 57 2.12 -30.73 10.63
CA ASP A 57 1.57 -31.86 11.40
C ASP A 57 1.56 -33.18 10.61
N VAL A 58 1.41 -33.12 9.29
CA VAL A 58 1.32 -34.29 8.39
C VAL A 58 2.62 -34.58 7.65
N LEU A 59 3.57 -33.66 7.67
CA LEU A 59 4.90 -33.85 7.07
C LEU A 59 5.79 -34.77 7.92
N PRO A 60 6.73 -35.53 7.29
CA PRO A 60 7.76 -36.28 8.01
C PRO A 60 8.54 -35.39 9.00
N ALA A 61 9.01 -35.96 10.09
CA ALA A 61 9.69 -35.22 11.15
C ALA A 61 10.85 -34.33 10.65
N SER A 62 11.61 -34.79 9.64
CA SER A 62 12.72 -34.05 9.01
C SER A 62 12.25 -32.86 8.13
N GLN A 63 10.96 -32.78 7.81
CA GLN A 63 10.37 -31.72 6.96
C GLN A 63 9.47 -30.78 7.74
N LYS A 64 9.26 -31.03 9.04
CA LYS A 64 8.44 -30.17 9.89
C LYS A 64 9.02 -28.79 9.96
N THR A 65 8.14 -27.79 9.73
CA THR A 65 8.51 -26.37 9.73
C THR A 65 7.70 -25.64 10.80
N HIS A 66 8.37 -24.81 11.57
CA HIS A 66 7.74 -23.96 12.56
C HIS A 66 6.86 -22.88 11.89
N ASP A 67 5.71 -22.59 12.48
CA ASP A 67 4.83 -21.50 12.03
C ASP A 67 5.36 -20.14 12.53
N ALA A 68 6.34 -19.60 11.81
CA ALA A 68 6.96 -18.31 12.13
C ALA A 68 5.96 -17.15 12.06
N LEU A 69 4.93 -17.22 11.20
CA LEU A 69 3.92 -16.17 11.10
C LEU A 69 3.04 -16.15 12.36
N ALA A 70 2.62 -17.30 12.85
CA ALA A 70 1.86 -17.38 14.10
C ALA A 70 2.69 -16.93 15.31
N GLU A 71 3.99 -17.27 15.36
CA GLU A 71 4.90 -16.78 16.40
C GLU A 71 5.02 -15.26 16.36
N LEU A 72 5.23 -14.68 15.18
CA LEU A 72 5.28 -13.22 15.02
C LEU A 72 3.97 -12.54 15.38
N GLY A 73 2.83 -13.13 15.03
CA GLY A 73 1.51 -12.65 15.44
C GLY A 73 1.36 -12.58 16.95
N ALA A 74 1.80 -13.61 17.68
CA ALA A 74 1.83 -13.60 19.14
C ALA A 74 2.81 -12.56 19.71
N LEU A 75 3.95 -12.35 19.04
CA LEU A 75 4.94 -11.35 19.44
C LEU A 75 4.42 -9.92 19.26
N THR A 76 3.63 -9.63 18.23
CA THR A 76 3.05 -8.29 18.02
C THR A 76 2.15 -7.81 19.17
N LEU A 77 1.69 -8.73 20.00
CA LEU A 77 0.89 -8.44 21.20
C LEU A 77 1.77 -8.11 22.43
N LYS A 78 3.09 -8.08 22.29
CA LYS A 78 4.03 -7.89 23.37
C LYS A 78 4.84 -6.59 23.21
N PRO A 79 5.19 -5.91 24.30
CA PRO A 79 5.92 -4.64 24.25
C PRO A 79 7.36 -4.77 23.73
N GLU A 80 7.97 -5.96 23.83
CA GLU A 80 9.31 -6.22 23.33
C GLU A 80 9.38 -6.45 21.80
N ALA A 81 8.26 -6.50 21.11
CA ALA A 81 8.24 -6.69 19.66
C ALA A 81 9.01 -5.58 18.93
N ASN A 82 9.94 -5.98 18.07
CA ASN A 82 10.70 -5.10 17.20
C ASN A 82 10.96 -5.86 15.88
N ILE A 83 10.07 -5.67 14.92
CA ILE A 83 9.99 -6.50 13.71
C ILE A 83 10.20 -5.62 12.48
N ILE A 84 11.22 -5.96 11.68
CA ILE A 84 11.38 -5.41 10.32
C ILE A 84 10.71 -6.37 9.35
N LYS A 85 9.61 -5.92 8.76
CA LYS A 85 8.80 -6.70 7.83
C LYS A 85 9.10 -6.29 6.39
N LEU A 86 9.75 -7.17 5.66
CA LEU A 86 9.99 -7.02 4.23
C LEU A 86 8.72 -7.28 3.40
N PRO A 87 8.66 -6.80 2.14
CA PRO A 87 7.59 -7.15 1.21
C PRO A 87 7.49 -8.67 1.01
N ASN A 88 6.28 -9.18 1.00
CA ASN A 88 5.96 -10.58 0.78
C ASN A 88 4.93 -10.76 -0.32
N ILE A 89 4.89 -11.94 -0.94
CA ILE A 89 3.89 -12.27 -1.96
C ILE A 89 2.51 -12.42 -1.32
N SER A 90 1.52 -11.71 -1.87
CA SER A 90 0.08 -12.04 -1.73
C SER A 90 -0.24 -13.12 -2.76
N ALA A 91 -0.13 -14.38 -2.38
CA ALA A 91 -0.13 -15.50 -3.31
C ALA A 91 -1.47 -15.64 -4.05
N SER A 92 -1.41 -15.64 -5.38
CA SER A 92 -2.48 -16.12 -6.26
C SER A 92 -2.47 -17.64 -6.37
N ILE A 93 -3.56 -18.23 -6.89
CA ILE A 93 -3.61 -19.69 -7.11
C ILE A 93 -2.47 -20.18 -8.02
N PRO A 94 -2.15 -19.54 -9.16
CA PRO A 94 -0.99 -19.94 -9.98
C PRO A 94 0.33 -19.88 -9.22
N GLN A 95 0.58 -18.84 -8.44
CA GLN A 95 1.80 -18.73 -7.62
C GLN A 95 1.86 -19.80 -6.54
N LEU A 96 0.75 -20.06 -5.86
CA LEU A 96 0.67 -21.14 -4.87
C LEU A 96 0.99 -22.50 -5.49
N LYS A 97 0.41 -22.83 -6.64
CA LYS A 97 0.66 -24.08 -7.37
C LYS A 97 2.11 -24.21 -7.80
N ALA A 98 2.72 -23.12 -8.27
CA ALA A 98 4.15 -23.11 -8.65
C ALA A 98 5.05 -23.34 -7.42
N ALA A 99 4.73 -22.73 -6.28
CA ALA A 99 5.46 -22.95 -5.03
C ALA A 99 5.33 -24.40 -4.52
N ILE A 100 4.13 -24.97 -4.59
CA ILE A 100 3.92 -26.40 -4.23
C ILE A 100 4.75 -27.30 -5.13
N ALA A 101 4.73 -27.08 -6.46
CA ALA A 101 5.49 -27.88 -7.41
C ALA A 101 7.02 -27.80 -7.16
N GLU A 102 7.54 -26.60 -6.85
CA GLU A 102 8.94 -26.43 -6.50
C GLU A 102 9.31 -27.19 -5.21
N LEU A 103 8.46 -27.10 -4.17
CA LEU A 103 8.68 -27.82 -2.91
C LEU A 103 8.61 -29.34 -3.09
N GLN A 104 7.66 -29.83 -3.88
CA GLN A 104 7.56 -31.26 -4.23
C GLN A 104 8.81 -31.75 -4.99
N ALA A 105 9.32 -30.95 -5.95
CA ALA A 105 10.56 -31.27 -6.66
C ALA A 105 11.78 -31.32 -5.74
N LYS A 106 11.75 -30.60 -4.61
CA LYS A 106 12.76 -30.65 -3.54
C LYS A 106 12.53 -31.79 -2.53
N GLY A 107 11.54 -32.64 -2.76
CA GLY A 107 11.28 -33.84 -1.95
C GLY A 107 10.33 -33.62 -0.76
N TYR A 108 9.65 -32.48 -0.65
CA TYR A 108 8.62 -32.29 0.39
C TYR A 108 7.35 -33.09 0.08
N ALA A 109 6.85 -33.80 1.08
CA ALA A 109 5.67 -34.67 0.97
C ALA A 109 4.34 -33.87 1.02
N LEU A 110 4.20 -32.89 0.15
CA LEU A 110 3.00 -32.03 0.06
C LEU A 110 1.96 -32.62 -0.90
N PRO A 111 0.64 -32.56 -0.60
CA PRO A 111 -0.39 -32.91 -1.56
C PRO A 111 -0.44 -31.88 -2.69
N ALA A 112 -0.89 -32.28 -3.88
CA ALA A 112 -1.19 -31.34 -4.94
C ALA A 112 -2.34 -30.41 -4.53
N PHE A 113 -2.39 -29.21 -5.12
CA PHE A 113 -3.49 -28.27 -4.88
C PHE A 113 -4.81 -28.82 -5.48
N PRO A 114 -5.86 -29.08 -4.68
CA PRO A 114 -7.11 -29.61 -5.20
C PRO A 114 -7.95 -28.51 -5.83
N GLU A 115 -8.14 -28.57 -7.16
CA GLU A 115 -8.99 -27.61 -7.88
C GLU A 115 -10.46 -27.79 -7.50
N THR A 116 -10.92 -29.04 -7.53
CA THR A 116 -12.31 -29.43 -7.20
C THR A 116 -12.25 -30.55 -6.16
N PRO A 117 -12.16 -30.20 -4.87
CA PRO A 117 -11.98 -31.19 -3.80
C PRO A 117 -13.22 -32.08 -3.68
N SER A 118 -13.03 -33.39 -3.79
CA SER A 118 -14.07 -34.42 -3.75
C SER A 118 -14.00 -35.24 -2.45
N THR A 119 -12.81 -35.52 -1.96
CA THR A 119 -12.59 -36.28 -0.72
C THR A 119 -12.35 -35.35 0.49
N ASP A 120 -12.52 -35.89 1.69
CA ASP A 120 -12.26 -35.11 2.92
C ASP A 120 -10.78 -34.71 3.06
N ALA A 121 -9.87 -35.55 2.60
CA ALA A 121 -8.43 -35.22 2.54
C ALA A 121 -8.16 -34.05 1.57
N GLU A 122 -8.81 -34.00 0.41
CA GLU A 122 -8.69 -32.89 -0.54
C GLU A 122 -9.33 -31.61 0.01
N LYS A 123 -10.48 -31.72 0.71
CA LYS A 123 -11.12 -30.57 1.38
C LYS A 123 -10.22 -29.99 2.47
N ASP A 124 -9.58 -30.85 3.30
CA ASP A 124 -8.60 -30.41 4.30
C ASP A 124 -7.39 -29.75 3.64
N ALA A 125 -6.79 -30.37 2.62
CA ALA A 125 -5.68 -29.77 1.88
C ALA A 125 -6.06 -28.42 1.27
N ARG A 126 -7.25 -28.29 0.69
CA ARG A 126 -7.77 -27.01 0.16
C ARG A 126 -7.91 -25.96 1.24
N ALA A 127 -8.43 -26.32 2.41
CA ALA A 127 -8.59 -25.42 3.55
C ALA A 127 -7.24 -24.93 4.11
N ARG A 128 -6.23 -25.82 4.15
CA ARG A 128 -4.85 -25.45 4.55
C ARG A 128 -4.21 -24.49 3.55
N TYR A 129 -4.29 -24.78 2.27
CA TYR A 129 -3.77 -23.90 1.21
C TYR A 129 -4.49 -22.55 1.16
N ALA A 130 -5.78 -22.51 1.48
CA ALA A 130 -6.55 -21.26 1.52
C ALA A 130 -5.98 -20.26 2.55
N LYS A 131 -5.35 -20.72 3.64
CA LYS A 131 -4.71 -19.87 4.65
C LYS A 131 -3.45 -19.16 4.13
N VAL A 132 -2.86 -19.65 3.05
CA VAL A 132 -1.65 -19.08 2.42
C VAL A 132 -2.00 -18.11 1.28
N LEU A 133 -3.21 -18.22 0.73
CA LEU A 133 -3.69 -17.39 -0.38
C LEU A 133 -3.93 -15.94 0.02
N GLY A 134 -3.68 -15.02 -0.91
CA GLY A 134 -3.96 -13.60 -0.74
C GLY A 134 -3.10 -12.93 0.33
N SER A 135 -3.62 -11.88 0.95
CA SER A 135 -2.95 -11.11 2.01
C SER A 135 -2.99 -11.86 3.35
N ALA A 136 -2.25 -12.94 3.49
CA ALA A 136 -2.22 -13.76 4.71
C ALA A 136 -1.35 -13.17 5.84
N VAL A 137 -0.34 -12.37 5.51
CA VAL A 137 0.66 -11.85 6.47
C VAL A 137 0.19 -10.58 7.19
N ASN A 138 -0.25 -9.58 6.42
CA ASN A 138 -0.60 -8.26 6.98
C ASN A 138 -1.68 -8.30 8.07
N PRO A 139 -2.78 -9.07 7.94
CA PRO A 139 -3.79 -9.16 8.99
C PRO A 139 -3.25 -9.71 10.31
N VAL A 140 -2.22 -10.55 10.28
CA VAL A 140 -1.61 -11.16 11.46
C VAL A 140 -0.66 -10.19 12.17
N LEU A 141 0.10 -9.41 11.41
CA LEU A 141 1.18 -8.58 11.96
C LEU A 141 0.77 -7.14 12.30
N ARG A 142 -0.29 -6.60 11.66
CA ARG A 142 -0.71 -5.20 11.84
C ARG A 142 -1.56 -4.98 13.08
N GLU A 143 -0.95 -5.20 14.25
CA GLU A 143 -1.54 -4.96 15.57
C GLU A 143 -1.29 -3.52 16.07
N GLY A 144 -1.20 -2.56 15.13
CA GLY A 144 -1.00 -1.14 15.41
C GLY A 144 -1.51 -0.26 14.28
N ASN A 145 -1.67 1.02 14.59
CA ASN A 145 -2.02 2.04 13.61
C ASN A 145 -0.77 2.53 12.88
N SER A 146 -0.92 3.14 11.71
CA SER A 146 0.23 3.55 10.92
C SER A 146 0.73 4.94 11.27
N ASP A 147 2.06 5.12 11.28
CA ASP A 147 2.78 6.39 11.31
C ASP A 147 3.64 6.46 10.04
N ARG A 148 3.19 7.23 9.05
CA ARG A 148 3.88 7.39 7.78
C ARG A 148 4.42 8.79 7.62
N ARG A 149 5.72 8.88 7.31
CA ARG A 149 6.44 10.16 7.17
C ARG A 149 7.65 10.03 6.25
N ALA A 150 8.08 11.13 5.67
CA ALA A 150 9.35 11.17 4.96
C ALA A 150 10.50 11.08 5.97
N PRO A 151 11.48 10.17 5.78
CA PRO A 151 12.72 10.22 6.52
C PRO A 151 13.44 11.55 6.29
N LYS A 152 14.13 12.06 7.32
CA LYS A 152 14.87 13.33 7.21
C LYS A 152 15.83 13.34 6.03
N ALA A 153 16.58 12.27 5.82
CA ALA A 153 17.52 12.15 4.70
C ALA A 153 16.83 12.29 3.33
N VAL A 154 15.63 11.71 3.17
CA VAL A 154 14.85 11.84 1.92
C VAL A 154 14.35 13.25 1.72
N LYS A 155 13.87 13.90 2.79
CA LYS A 155 13.41 15.30 2.74
C LYS A 155 14.54 16.24 2.38
N ASP A 156 15.69 16.11 3.03
CA ASP A 156 16.87 16.93 2.77
C ASP A 156 17.38 16.76 1.33
N TYR A 157 17.41 15.50 0.85
CA TYR A 157 17.77 15.20 -0.54
C TYR A 157 16.78 15.84 -1.53
N ALA A 158 15.46 15.72 -1.30
CA ALA A 158 14.44 16.31 -2.17
C ALA A 158 14.51 17.84 -2.22
N ARG A 159 14.92 18.49 -1.14
CA ARG A 159 15.16 19.94 -1.11
C ARG A 159 16.40 20.34 -1.91
N ALA A 160 17.48 19.58 -1.81
CA ALA A 160 18.72 19.82 -2.56
C ALA A 160 18.59 19.43 -4.04
N HIS A 161 17.83 18.40 -4.34
CA HIS A 161 17.61 17.84 -5.68
C HIS A 161 16.11 17.73 -5.99
N PRO A 162 15.41 18.87 -6.15
CA PRO A 162 13.96 18.87 -6.33
C PRO A 162 13.55 18.17 -7.61
N HIS A 163 12.56 17.33 -7.51
CA HIS A 163 11.92 16.70 -8.66
C HIS A 163 11.13 17.74 -9.46
N SER A 164 10.86 17.42 -10.72
CA SER A 164 10.06 18.26 -11.59
C SER A 164 8.62 18.41 -11.09
N MET A 165 8.15 19.64 -11.00
CA MET A 165 6.77 20.02 -10.79
C MET A 165 6.31 20.87 -11.97
N GLY A 166 5.15 20.57 -12.54
CA GLY A 166 4.58 21.36 -13.62
C GLY A 166 4.13 22.75 -13.16
N ALA A 167 4.25 23.74 -14.03
CA ALA A 167 3.74 25.08 -13.76
C ALA A 167 2.21 25.09 -13.78
N TRP A 168 1.58 25.61 -12.71
CA TRP A 168 0.15 25.79 -12.67
C TRP A 168 -0.29 27.16 -13.20
N SER A 169 -1.43 27.19 -13.91
CA SER A 169 -2.04 28.42 -14.43
C SER A 169 -3.35 28.69 -13.72
N PRO A 170 -3.65 29.94 -13.33
CA PRO A 170 -4.98 30.34 -12.87
C PRO A 170 -6.09 30.08 -13.91
N ALA A 171 -5.73 30.00 -15.19
CA ALA A 171 -6.65 29.73 -16.30
C ALA A 171 -6.90 28.24 -16.54
N SER A 172 -6.25 27.33 -15.80
CA SER A 172 -6.47 25.90 -15.92
C SER A 172 -7.93 25.53 -15.73
N LYS A 173 -8.47 24.75 -16.67
CA LYS A 173 -9.83 24.22 -16.63
C LYS A 173 -9.94 22.90 -15.88
N THR A 174 -8.82 22.36 -15.39
CA THR A 174 -8.82 21.10 -14.65
C THR A 174 -9.66 21.20 -13.38
N ASN A 175 -10.54 20.24 -13.19
CA ASN A 175 -11.42 20.14 -12.04
C ASN A 175 -11.68 18.67 -11.68
N VAL A 176 -12.18 18.46 -10.46
CA VAL A 176 -12.78 17.19 -10.04
C VAL A 176 -14.29 17.29 -10.17
N ALA A 177 -14.94 16.25 -10.64
CA ALA A 177 -16.37 16.09 -10.60
C ALA A 177 -16.75 14.91 -9.71
N ALA A 178 -17.70 15.12 -8.81
CA ALA A 178 -18.27 14.12 -7.92
C ALA A 178 -19.81 14.21 -7.96
N MET A 179 -20.48 13.15 -7.55
CA MET A 179 -21.93 13.14 -7.39
C MET A 179 -22.34 14.10 -6.27
N THR A 180 -23.53 14.68 -6.38
CA THR A 180 -24.13 15.55 -5.36
C THR A 180 -25.21 14.84 -4.56
N GLU A 181 -25.70 13.72 -5.07
CA GLU A 181 -26.71 12.87 -4.44
C GLU A 181 -26.60 11.43 -4.93
N GLY A 182 -27.13 10.49 -4.16
CA GLY A 182 -27.17 9.09 -4.54
C GLY A 182 -25.83 8.34 -4.43
N ASP A 183 -24.78 8.99 -3.97
CA ASP A 183 -23.47 8.43 -3.69
C ASP A 183 -23.39 7.78 -2.29
N PHE A 184 -22.27 7.16 -1.98
CA PHE A 184 -22.06 6.53 -0.69
C PHE A 184 -22.10 7.53 0.47
N PHE A 185 -21.55 8.72 0.30
CA PHE A 185 -21.58 9.77 1.31
C PHE A 185 -23.02 10.14 1.70
N GLY A 186 -23.85 10.41 0.70
CA GLY A 186 -25.21 10.94 0.92
C GLY A 186 -26.19 9.93 1.49
N ASN A 187 -25.94 8.63 1.29
CA ASN A 187 -26.80 7.54 1.75
C ASN A 187 -26.28 6.83 2.98
N GLU A 188 -25.14 7.24 3.53
CA GLU A 188 -24.52 6.54 4.66
C GLU A 188 -25.34 6.67 5.94
N GLN A 189 -25.55 5.54 6.60
CA GLN A 189 -26.09 5.43 7.95
C GLN A 189 -25.05 4.76 8.85
N SER A 190 -24.98 5.14 10.11
CA SER A 190 -23.99 4.64 11.04
C SER A 190 -24.54 4.53 12.46
N VAL A 191 -24.11 3.53 13.17
CA VAL A 191 -24.48 3.31 14.59
C VAL A 191 -23.29 2.70 15.34
N THR A 192 -23.10 3.13 16.59
CA THR A 192 -22.20 2.47 17.54
C THR A 192 -23.00 1.44 18.34
N VAL A 193 -22.63 0.16 18.25
CA VAL A 193 -23.36 -0.90 18.97
C VAL A 193 -23.01 -0.88 20.46
N PRO A 194 -24.00 -0.86 21.38
CA PRO A 194 -23.74 -0.72 22.80
C PRO A 194 -23.22 -2.01 23.45
N ALA A 195 -23.50 -3.16 22.88
CA ALA A 195 -23.13 -4.47 23.39
C ALA A 195 -22.68 -5.40 22.26
N ALA A 196 -21.89 -6.42 22.59
CA ALA A 196 -21.50 -7.44 21.62
C ALA A 196 -22.74 -8.16 21.08
N THR A 197 -22.81 -8.36 19.77
CA THR A 197 -23.90 -9.04 19.06
C THR A 197 -23.40 -9.63 17.76
N SER A 198 -24.25 -10.37 17.06
CA SER A 198 -24.03 -10.70 15.64
C SER A 198 -25.15 -10.11 14.82
N VAL A 199 -24.84 -9.73 13.60
CA VAL A 199 -25.82 -9.20 12.67
C VAL A 199 -25.89 -10.01 11.40
N ARG A 200 -27.06 -10.00 10.76
CA ARG A 200 -27.34 -10.55 9.46
C ARG A 200 -27.69 -9.42 8.49
N ILE A 201 -27.19 -9.52 7.27
CA ILE A 201 -27.53 -8.60 6.17
C ILE A 201 -28.51 -9.32 5.25
N GLU A 202 -29.67 -8.73 5.01
CA GLU A 202 -30.74 -9.34 4.22
C GLU A 202 -31.44 -8.33 3.33
N LEU A 203 -31.83 -8.77 2.14
CA LEU A 203 -32.68 -8.04 1.21
C LEU A 203 -34.11 -8.56 1.35
N VAL A 204 -35.02 -7.73 1.84
CA VAL A 204 -36.48 -7.98 1.81
C VAL A 204 -37.00 -7.43 0.49
N LYS A 205 -37.41 -8.33 -0.41
CA LYS A 205 -37.93 -7.97 -1.73
C LYS A 205 -39.35 -7.43 -1.67
N ALA A 206 -39.81 -6.84 -2.75
CA ALA A 206 -41.15 -6.27 -2.86
C ALA A 206 -42.29 -7.29 -2.65
N ASP A 207 -42.03 -8.58 -2.94
CA ASP A 207 -42.98 -9.68 -2.71
C ASP A 207 -42.96 -10.21 -1.27
N GLY A 208 -42.13 -9.62 -0.40
CA GLY A 208 -41.96 -10.04 0.99
C GLY A 208 -40.96 -11.19 1.19
N SER A 209 -40.44 -11.77 0.11
CA SER A 209 -39.38 -12.79 0.22
C SER A 209 -38.07 -12.20 0.73
N VAL A 210 -37.29 -12.96 1.50
CA VAL A 210 -36.04 -12.54 2.10
C VAL A 210 -34.88 -13.28 1.44
N LEU A 211 -33.94 -12.52 0.89
CA LEU A 211 -32.66 -13.02 0.43
C LEU A 211 -31.57 -12.65 1.45
N VAL A 212 -30.96 -13.64 2.09
CA VAL A 212 -29.84 -13.42 3.00
C VAL A 212 -28.58 -13.13 2.16
N LEU A 213 -28.07 -11.91 2.27
CA LEU A 213 -26.84 -11.47 1.58
C LEU A 213 -25.60 -11.89 2.38
N LYS A 214 -25.70 -11.83 3.73
CA LYS A 214 -24.66 -12.31 4.64
C LYS A 214 -25.30 -12.80 5.92
N ASP A 215 -25.09 -14.06 6.25
CA ASP A 215 -25.78 -14.72 7.35
C ASP A 215 -25.32 -14.23 8.73
N LYS A 216 -23.98 -14.08 8.91
CA LYS A 216 -23.45 -13.73 10.23
C LYS A 216 -22.25 -12.80 10.14
N THR A 217 -22.28 -11.72 10.92
CA THR A 217 -21.17 -10.80 11.14
C THR A 217 -21.09 -10.47 12.63
N PRO A 218 -20.06 -10.92 13.36
CA PRO A 218 -19.92 -10.62 14.78
C PRO A 218 -19.49 -9.16 14.98
N LEU A 219 -20.04 -8.50 15.98
CA LEU A 219 -19.71 -7.14 16.41
C LEU A 219 -19.34 -7.16 17.91
N LYS A 220 -18.34 -6.37 18.26
CA LYS A 220 -17.96 -6.14 19.66
C LYS A 220 -18.70 -4.92 20.23
N ALA A 221 -18.84 -4.84 21.53
CA ALA A 221 -19.34 -3.65 22.18
C ALA A 221 -18.50 -2.40 21.82
N GLY A 222 -19.15 -1.30 21.51
CA GLY A 222 -18.50 -0.06 21.09
C GLY A 222 -18.05 -0.02 19.62
N GLU A 223 -18.25 -1.09 18.86
CA GLU A 223 -17.92 -1.14 17.43
C GLU A 223 -18.89 -0.25 16.64
N ILE A 224 -18.37 0.48 15.65
CA ILE A 224 -19.18 1.24 14.71
C ILE A 224 -19.58 0.32 13.56
N LEU A 225 -20.85 0.35 13.21
CA LEU A 225 -21.40 -0.34 12.04
C LEU A 225 -21.98 0.70 11.09
N ASP A 226 -21.52 0.67 9.85
CA ASP A 226 -21.98 1.56 8.77
C ASP A 226 -22.66 0.77 7.67
N ALA A 227 -23.63 1.40 7.02
CA ALA A 227 -24.20 0.90 5.79
C ALA A 227 -24.48 2.06 4.83
N THR A 228 -24.29 1.81 3.54
CA THR A 228 -24.54 2.82 2.52
C THR A 228 -24.89 2.19 1.17
N VAL A 229 -25.37 3.02 0.23
CA VAL A 229 -25.73 2.57 -1.12
C VAL A 229 -25.37 3.63 -2.15
N MET A 230 -24.68 3.19 -3.23
CA MET A 230 -24.53 3.95 -4.46
C MET A 230 -25.72 3.65 -5.37
N ARG A 231 -26.49 4.69 -5.69
CA ARG A 231 -27.65 4.57 -6.57
C ARG A 231 -27.20 4.49 -8.02
N LYS A 232 -27.49 3.37 -8.69
CA LYS A 232 -27.13 3.17 -10.09
C LYS A 232 -27.71 4.27 -11.00
N ALA A 233 -28.97 4.65 -10.81
CA ALA A 233 -29.61 5.67 -11.62
C ALA A 233 -28.91 7.03 -11.50
N SER A 234 -28.56 7.45 -10.25
CA SER A 234 -27.82 8.68 -10.01
C SER A 234 -26.40 8.62 -10.57
N LEU A 235 -25.74 7.49 -10.46
CA LEU A 235 -24.39 7.28 -11.02
C LEU A 235 -24.38 7.40 -12.56
N VAL A 236 -25.35 6.78 -13.23
CA VAL A 236 -25.48 6.87 -14.70
C VAL A 236 -25.74 8.32 -15.13
N ALA A 237 -26.67 9.01 -14.48
CA ALA A 237 -26.95 10.42 -14.76
C ALA A 237 -25.72 11.32 -14.51
N PHE A 238 -24.94 11.04 -13.45
CA PHE A 238 -23.69 11.73 -13.18
C PHE A 238 -22.69 11.54 -14.32
N TYR A 239 -22.49 10.31 -14.81
CA TYR A 239 -21.57 10.05 -15.92
C TYR A 239 -22.03 10.72 -17.23
N GLU A 240 -23.34 10.68 -17.56
CA GLU A 240 -23.88 11.38 -18.73
C GLU A 240 -23.62 12.89 -18.66
N SER A 241 -23.88 13.50 -17.51
CA SER A 241 -23.63 14.92 -17.28
C SER A 241 -22.15 15.28 -17.36
N ALA A 242 -21.27 14.46 -16.75
CA ALA A 242 -19.84 14.70 -16.76
C ALA A 242 -19.22 14.55 -18.16
N ILE A 243 -19.67 13.57 -18.95
CA ILE A 243 -19.27 13.40 -20.36
C ILE A 243 -19.68 14.63 -21.19
N ALA A 244 -20.93 15.10 -21.05
CA ALA A 244 -21.41 16.29 -21.73
C ALA A 244 -20.60 17.53 -21.33
N ARG A 245 -20.31 17.70 -20.04
CA ARG A 245 -19.51 18.80 -19.50
C ARG A 245 -18.08 18.78 -20.06
N ALA A 246 -17.38 17.66 -19.99
CA ALA A 246 -16.00 17.55 -20.51
C ALA A 246 -15.92 17.89 -22.00
N LYS A 247 -16.92 17.45 -22.78
CA LYS A 247 -17.03 17.79 -24.21
C LYS A 247 -17.23 19.28 -24.41
N SER A 248 -18.16 19.92 -23.70
CA SER A 248 -18.45 21.34 -23.85
C SER A 248 -17.31 22.25 -23.41
N GLU A 249 -16.58 21.86 -22.38
CA GLU A 249 -15.41 22.59 -21.87
C GLU A 249 -14.13 22.34 -22.69
N GLY A 250 -14.13 21.30 -23.54
CA GLY A 250 -12.97 20.92 -24.36
C GLY A 250 -11.79 20.39 -23.52
N VAL A 251 -12.09 19.66 -22.45
CA VAL A 251 -11.09 19.03 -21.55
C VAL A 251 -11.12 17.53 -21.69
N LEU A 252 -10.05 16.86 -21.25
CA LEU A 252 -10.03 15.40 -21.16
C LEU A 252 -11.03 14.91 -20.10
N LEU A 253 -11.64 13.77 -20.35
CA LEU A 253 -12.39 13.02 -19.35
C LEU A 253 -11.48 11.94 -18.75
N SER A 254 -11.43 11.84 -17.42
CA SER A 254 -10.64 10.83 -16.72
C SER A 254 -11.39 10.32 -15.50
N LEU A 255 -11.50 9.01 -15.34
CA LEU A 255 -12.13 8.35 -14.20
C LEU A 255 -11.06 7.87 -13.22
N HIS A 256 -11.26 8.11 -11.93
CA HIS A 256 -10.33 7.75 -10.87
C HIS A 256 -11.08 7.02 -9.75
N LEU A 257 -10.71 5.78 -9.49
CA LEU A 257 -11.36 4.86 -8.54
C LEU A 257 -10.33 4.14 -7.67
N LYS A 258 -10.82 3.44 -6.64
CA LYS A 258 -9.99 2.62 -5.74
C LYS A 258 -10.20 1.11 -5.97
N ALA A 259 -10.23 0.67 -7.23
CA ALA A 259 -10.62 -0.69 -7.63
C ALA A 259 -9.72 -1.80 -7.06
N THR A 260 -8.49 -1.52 -6.67
CA THR A 260 -7.58 -2.50 -6.05
C THR A 260 -7.90 -2.80 -4.59
N MET A 261 -8.52 -1.87 -3.88
CA MET A 261 -8.99 -2.03 -2.49
C MET A 261 -10.50 -2.34 -2.46
N MET A 262 -11.31 -1.56 -3.19
CA MET A 262 -12.77 -1.70 -3.28
C MET A 262 -13.16 -2.62 -4.42
N LYS A 263 -12.79 -3.89 -4.30
CA LYS A 263 -12.77 -4.89 -5.39
C LYS A 263 -14.14 -5.31 -5.93
N VAL A 264 -15.24 -4.95 -5.25
CA VAL A 264 -16.61 -5.22 -5.72
C VAL A 264 -17.25 -3.94 -6.24
N SER A 265 -17.31 -2.88 -5.42
CA SER A 265 -17.98 -1.63 -5.81
C SER A 265 -17.33 -0.97 -7.01
N ASP A 266 -16.02 -0.77 -6.98
CA ASP A 266 -15.36 0.11 -7.94
C ASP A 266 -15.23 -0.47 -9.36
N PRO A 267 -15.03 -1.77 -9.57
CA PRO A 267 -15.18 -2.35 -10.92
C PRO A 267 -16.58 -2.18 -11.51
N ILE A 268 -17.63 -2.24 -10.69
CA ILE A 268 -19.01 -2.00 -11.15
C ILE A 268 -19.21 -0.52 -11.52
N LEU A 269 -18.71 0.40 -10.68
CA LEU A 269 -18.70 1.85 -11.00
C LEU A 269 -17.97 2.11 -12.32
N PHE A 270 -16.82 1.47 -12.52
CA PHE A 270 -16.03 1.56 -13.76
C PHE A 270 -16.81 1.05 -14.96
N GLY A 271 -17.43 -0.13 -14.84
CA GLY A 271 -18.25 -0.74 -15.88
C GLY A 271 -19.43 0.16 -16.31
N HIS A 272 -20.03 0.88 -15.37
CA HIS A 272 -21.08 1.85 -15.69
C HIS A 272 -20.55 3.05 -16.49
N ALA A 273 -19.36 3.55 -16.20
CA ALA A 273 -18.74 4.61 -17.00
C ALA A 273 -18.49 4.15 -18.46
N VAL A 274 -17.95 2.93 -18.64
CA VAL A 274 -17.77 2.34 -19.97
C VAL A 274 -19.11 2.19 -20.71
N LYS A 275 -20.14 1.68 -20.00
CA LYS A 275 -21.49 1.50 -20.57
C LYS A 275 -22.11 2.82 -21.02
N VAL A 276 -21.93 3.90 -20.27
CA VAL A 276 -22.47 5.21 -20.62
C VAL A 276 -21.70 5.82 -21.79
N PHE A 277 -20.37 5.75 -21.77
CA PHE A 277 -19.54 6.33 -22.83
C PHE A 277 -19.77 5.67 -24.18
N PHE A 278 -19.90 4.35 -24.22
CA PHE A 278 -20.03 3.53 -25.44
C PHE A 278 -21.46 3.02 -25.67
N LYS A 279 -22.48 3.65 -25.08
CA LYS A 279 -23.85 3.13 -24.99
C LYS A 279 -24.42 2.67 -26.33
N ASP A 280 -24.24 3.46 -27.40
CA ASP A 280 -24.83 3.17 -28.71
C ASP A 280 -24.15 1.96 -29.39
N ALA A 281 -22.83 1.90 -29.34
CA ALA A 281 -22.04 0.75 -29.83
C ALA A 281 -22.38 -0.54 -29.07
N LEU A 282 -22.47 -0.45 -27.74
CA LEU A 282 -22.81 -1.58 -26.88
C LEU A 282 -24.23 -2.09 -27.11
N ALA A 283 -25.20 -1.20 -27.31
CA ALA A 283 -26.59 -1.56 -27.60
C ALA A 283 -26.71 -2.25 -28.97
N LYS A 284 -26.03 -1.74 -29.99
CA LYS A 284 -26.04 -2.29 -31.36
C LYS A 284 -25.47 -3.71 -31.43
N HIS A 285 -24.44 -4.00 -30.64
CA HIS A 285 -23.73 -5.29 -30.67
C HIS A 285 -24.02 -6.17 -29.42
N ALA A 286 -25.08 -5.86 -28.66
CA ALA A 286 -25.37 -6.50 -27.37
C ALA A 286 -25.39 -8.03 -27.41
N ALA A 287 -26.01 -8.64 -28.43
CA ALA A 287 -26.10 -10.08 -28.57
C ALA A 287 -24.73 -10.76 -28.82
N THR A 288 -23.91 -10.15 -29.66
CA THR A 288 -22.54 -10.64 -29.95
C THR A 288 -21.65 -10.54 -28.71
N LEU A 289 -21.69 -9.39 -28.03
CA LEU A 289 -20.89 -9.17 -26.83
C LEU A 289 -21.29 -10.10 -25.66
N ALA A 290 -22.59 -10.38 -25.53
CA ALA A 290 -23.08 -11.37 -24.55
C ALA A 290 -22.59 -12.78 -24.87
N THR A 291 -22.61 -13.19 -26.15
CA THR A 291 -22.09 -14.49 -26.59
C THR A 291 -20.59 -14.64 -26.33
N LEU A 292 -19.83 -13.58 -26.49
CA LEU A 292 -18.40 -13.53 -26.16
C LEU A 292 -18.12 -13.50 -24.66
N GLY A 293 -19.15 -13.29 -23.83
CA GLY A 293 -19.01 -13.16 -22.38
C GLY A 293 -18.25 -11.91 -21.97
N VAL A 294 -18.42 -10.78 -22.69
CA VAL A 294 -17.77 -9.51 -22.35
C VAL A 294 -18.26 -9.01 -21.00
N ASP A 295 -17.33 -8.72 -20.10
CA ASP A 295 -17.60 -8.11 -18.80
C ASP A 295 -16.96 -6.70 -18.72
N LEU A 296 -17.80 -5.68 -18.84
CA LEU A 296 -17.36 -4.29 -18.81
C LEU A 296 -16.88 -3.80 -17.44
N ASN A 297 -17.10 -4.56 -16.37
CA ASN A 297 -16.51 -4.30 -15.07
C ASN A 297 -14.98 -4.50 -15.10
N ASN A 298 -14.48 -5.25 -16.07
CA ASN A 298 -13.05 -5.37 -16.39
C ASN A 298 -12.54 -4.25 -17.33
N GLY A 299 -13.43 -3.35 -17.77
CA GLY A 299 -13.11 -2.24 -18.66
C GLY A 299 -13.31 -2.54 -20.14
N LEU A 300 -13.08 -1.53 -20.96
CA LEU A 300 -13.13 -1.66 -22.43
C LEU A 300 -12.11 -2.67 -22.96
N GLY A 301 -10.98 -2.86 -22.25
CA GLY A 301 -9.95 -3.82 -22.63
C GLY A 301 -10.45 -5.27 -22.72
N ASP A 302 -11.43 -5.65 -21.88
CA ASP A 302 -12.06 -6.98 -21.97
C ASP A 302 -12.85 -7.15 -23.27
N LEU A 303 -13.59 -6.13 -23.69
CA LEU A 303 -14.29 -6.10 -24.95
C LEU A 303 -13.29 -6.21 -26.12
N VAL A 304 -12.27 -5.35 -26.15
CA VAL A 304 -11.25 -5.31 -27.20
C VAL A 304 -10.54 -6.66 -27.34
N ALA A 305 -10.18 -7.30 -26.25
CA ALA A 305 -9.54 -8.61 -26.26
C ALA A 305 -10.46 -9.74 -26.78
N LYS A 306 -11.75 -9.68 -26.46
CA LYS A 306 -12.71 -10.74 -26.82
C LYS A 306 -13.19 -10.66 -28.26
N ILE A 307 -13.32 -9.47 -28.84
CA ILE A 307 -13.70 -9.32 -30.26
C ILE A 307 -12.64 -9.81 -31.22
N GLU A 308 -11.38 -10.01 -30.79
CA GLU A 308 -10.33 -10.66 -31.56
C GLU A 308 -10.69 -12.07 -32.05
N LYS A 309 -11.65 -12.71 -31.36
CA LYS A 309 -12.15 -14.07 -31.72
C LYS A 309 -13.21 -14.05 -32.81
N LEU A 310 -13.69 -12.89 -33.24
CA LEU A 310 -14.75 -12.75 -34.24
C LEU A 310 -14.19 -12.80 -35.67
N PRO A 311 -15.04 -13.13 -36.65
CA PRO A 311 -14.73 -12.89 -38.03
C PRO A 311 -14.36 -11.44 -38.31
N ALA A 312 -13.41 -11.20 -39.22
CA ALA A 312 -12.85 -9.88 -39.47
C ALA A 312 -13.90 -8.78 -39.73
N ALA A 313 -14.97 -9.12 -40.48
CA ALA A 313 -16.04 -8.17 -40.78
C ALA A 313 -16.87 -7.77 -39.55
N GLU A 314 -17.16 -8.72 -38.67
CA GLU A 314 -17.91 -8.45 -37.43
C GLU A 314 -17.06 -7.62 -36.44
N LYS A 315 -15.78 -8.00 -36.32
CA LYS A 315 -14.80 -7.23 -35.53
C LYS A 315 -14.71 -5.79 -36.03
N ALA A 316 -14.50 -5.60 -37.32
CA ALA A 316 -14.38 -4.28 -37.94
C ALA A 316 -15.64 -3.40 -37.71
N ALA A 317 -16.83 -4.01 -37.74
CA ALA A 317 -18.10 -3.29 -37.49
C ALA A 317 -18.16 -2.76 -36.03
N ILE A 318 -17.73 -3.58 -35.06
CA ILE A 318 -17.69 -3.16 -33.64
C ILE A 318 -16.63 -2.05 -33.46
N GLU A 319 -15.44 -2.23 -34.02
CA GLU A 319 -14.37 -1.23 -33.97
C GLU A 319 -14.78 0.11 -34.56
N ALA A 320 -15.52 0.09 -35.68
CA ALA A 320 -16.06 1.31 -36.33
C ALA A 320 -17.06 2.05 -35.40
N ASP A 321 -17.96 1.31 -34.74
CA ASP A 321 -18.91 1.92 -33.80
C ASP A 321 -18.24 2.43 -32.52
N LEU A 322 -17.18 1.77 -32.02
CA LEU A 322 -16.34 2.28 -30.93
C LEU A 322 -15.62 3.57 -31.35
N ALA A 323 -15.07 3.60 -32.56
CA ALA A 323 -14.43 4.80 -33.11
C ALA A 323 -15.44 5.98 -33.25
N ALA A 324 -16.67 5.68 -33.64
CA ALA A 324 -17.74 6.68 -33.69
C ALA A 324 -18.08 7.23 -32.29
N ALA A 325 -18.09 6.38 -31.27
CA ALA A 325 -18.30 6.82 -29.90
C ALA A 325 -17.16 7.74 -29.38
N TYR A 326 -15.91 7.41 -29.68
CA TYR A 326 -14.78 8.29 -29.39
C TYR A 326 -14.90 9.65 -30.09
N ALA A 327 -15.30 9.67 -31.36
CA ALA A 327 -15.47 10.91 -32.12
C ALA A 327 -16.66 11.75 -31.61
N ALA A 328 -17.70 11.10 -31.11
CA ALA A 328 -18.89 11.76 -30.57
C ALA A 328 -18.71 12.27 -29.14
N GLY A 329 -17.85 11.63 -28.32
CA GLY A 329 -17.59 11.95 -26.92
C GLY A 329 -16.55 13.06 -26.71
N PRO A 330 -16.21 13.37 -25.46
CA PRO A 330 -15.01 14.13 -25.13
C PRO A 330 -13.76 13.27 -25.37
N ALA A 331 -12.60 13.91 -25.55
CA ALA A 331 -11.35 13.20 -25.55
C ALA A 331 -11.10 12.53 -24.18
N LEU A 332 -10.65 11.28 -24.17
CA LEU A 332 -10.30 10.56 -22.95
C LEU A 332 -8.82 10.78 -22.60
N ALA A 333 -8.53 10.82 -21.30
CA ALA A 333 -7.17 10.72 -20.82
C ALA A 333 -6.57 9.37 -21.21
N MET A 334 -5.30 9.37 -21.62
CA MET A 334 -4.59 8.18 -22.09
C MET A 334 -3.72 7.59 -21.00
N VAL A 335 -3.76 6.28 -20.88
CA VAL A 335 -2.78 5.49 -20.11
C VAL A 335 -1.55 5.24 -20.97
N ASN A 336 -1.76 4.94 -22.26
CA ASN A 336 -0.70 4.78 -23.24
C ASN A 336 -1.17 5.31 -24.61
N SER A 337 -0.69 6.49 -24.97
CA SER A 337 -1.06 7.16 -26.21
C SER A 337 -0.60 6.39 -27.45
N ASP A 338 0.59 5.77 -27.42
CA ASP A 338 1.16 5.05 -28.56
C ASP A 338 0.37 3.78 -28.90
N LYS A 339 -0.23 3.16 -27.87
CA LYS A 339 -1.03 1.92 -28.02
C LYS A 339 -2.53 2.17 -28.06
N GLY A 340 -2.98 3.43 -27.98
CA GLY A 340 -4.39 3.77 -27.93
C GLY A 340 -5.13 3.31 -26.65
N ILE A 341 -4.40 3.03 -25.57
CA ILE A 341 -4.99 2.60 -24.30
C ILE A 341 -5.46 3.81 -23.53
N THR A 342 -6.78 3.94 -23.38
CA THR A 342 -7.42 5.02 -22.66
C THR A 342 -7.60 4.68 -21.16
N ASN A 343 -7.93 5.67 -20.39
CA ASN A 343 -8.32 5.58 -18.99
C ASN A 343 -9.56 4.65 -18.74
N LEU A 344 -10.38 4.33 -19.75
CA LEU A 344 -11.51 3.42 -19.64
C LEU A 344 -11.21 1.95 -20.04
N HIS A 345 -9.93 1.60 -20.32
CA HIS A 345 -9.57 0.24 -20.71
C HIS A 345 -9.50 -0.74 -19.54
N VAL A 346 -8.87 -0.38 -18.43
CA VAL A 346 -8.61 -1.29 -17.32
C VAL A 346 -8.79 -0.56 -15.98
N PRO A 347 -9.66 -1.03 -15.05
CA PRO A 347 -9.89 -0.37 -13.77
C PRO A 347 -8.65 -0.18 -12.91
N SER A 348 -7.69 -1.10 -12.98
CA SER A 348 -6.44 -1.04 -12.21
C SER A 348 -5.43 0.01 -12.71
N ASP A 349 -5.66 0.59 -13.89
CA ASP A 349 -4.80 1.65 -14.44
C ASP A 349 -5.14 3.04 -13.89
N VAL A 350 -6.25 3.18 -13.17
CA VAL A 350 -6.79 4.46 -12.71
C VAL A 350 -6.98 4.51 -11.19
N ILE A 351 -6.05 3.95 -10.46
CA ILE A 351 -6.08 3.99 -8.99
C ILE A 351 -5.89 5.42 -8.51
N VAL A 352 -6.91 5.96 -7.84
CA VAL A 352 -7.04 7.37 -7.48
C VAL A 352 -5.88 7.93 -6.68
N ASP A 353 -5.33 7.16 -5.76
CA ASP A 353 -4.22 7.54 -4.89
C ASP A 353 -2.87 7.65 -5.63
N ALA A 354 -2.74 7.07 -6.83
CA ALA A 354 -1.58 7.24 -7.70
C ALA A 354 -1.85 8.22 -8.85
N SER A 355 -3.00 8.08 -9.53
CA SER A 355 -3.31 8.84 -10.75
C SER A 355 -3.63 10.31 -10.48
N MET A 356 -4.29 10.65 -9.37
CA MET A 356 -4.58 12.04 -9.01
C MET A 356 -3.33 12.83 -8.61
N PRO A 357 -2.44 12.35 -7.73
CA PRO A 357 -1.19 13.04 -7.46
C PRO A 357 -0.30 13.21 -8.70
N ALA A 358 -0.26 12.22 -9.59
CA ALA A 358 0.49 12.31 -10.86
C ALA A 358 -0.06 13.44 -11.74
N MET A 359 -1.38 13.57 -11.88
CA MET A 359 -2.04 14.65 -12.60
C MET A 359 -1.71 16.01 -11.97
N ILE A 360 -1.85 16.15 -10.65
CA ILE A 360 -1.57 17.39 -9.92
C ILE A 360 -0.11 17.83 -10.10
N ARG A 361 0.82 16.88 -10.02
CA ARG A 361 2.26 17.13 -10.25
C ARG A 361 2.55 17.59 -11.68
N THR A 362 1.71 17.24 -12.64
CA THR A 362 1.84 17.58 -14.07
C THR A 362 0.94 18.76 -14.44
N SER A 363 0.93 19.83 -13.67
CA SER A 363 0.11 21.03 -13.89
C SER A 363 -1.41 20.80 -13.92
N GLY A 364 -1.89 19.72 -13.30
CA GLY A 364 -3.27 19.29 -13.38
C GLY A 364 -3.67 18.69 -14.73
N GLN A 365 -2.70 18.30 -15.56
CA GLN A 365 -2.94 17.83 -16.91
C GLN A 365 -2.65 16.34 -17.05
N MET A 366 -3.37 15.70 -17.96
CA MET A 366 -3.14 14.33 -18.40
C MET A 366 -2.80 14.28 -19.89
N TRP A 367 -2.42 13.13 -20.39
CA TRP A 367 -2.01 12.92 -21.76
C TRP A 367 -3.22 12.68 -22.66
N ASN A 368 -3.27 13.32 -23.83
CA ASN A 368 -4.25 13.06 -24.87
C ASN A 368 -3.74 12.02 -25.88
N THR A 369 -4.54 11.69 -26.89
CA THR A 369 -4.20 10.71 -27.94
C THR A 369 -2.98 11.10 -28.79
N ALA A 370 -2.65 12.40 -28.86
CA ALA A 370 -1.45 12.90 -29.54
C ALA A 370 -0.20 12.91 -28.64
N GLY A 371 -0.27 12.36 -27.44
CA GLY A 371 0.83 12.37 -26.47
C GLY A 371 1.13 13.76 -25.91
N LYS A 372 0.17 14.68 -25.93
CA LYS A 372 0.29 16.03 -25.39
C LYS A 372 -0.51 16.19 -24.12
N GLN A 373 -0.03 17.03 -23.21
CA GLN A 373 -0.72 17.36 -21.98
C GLN A 373 -1.94 18.26 -22.25
N GLN A 374 -3.03 18.02 -21.52
CA GLN A 374 -4.28 18.76 -21.66
C GLN A 374 -5.02 18.79 -20.32
N ASP A 375 -5.72 19.91 -20.06
CA ASP A 375 -6.59 20.06 -18.89
C ASP A 375 -7.64 18.94 -18.83
N THR A 376 -8.01 18.54 -17.62
CA THR A 376 -8.76 17.31 -17.40
C THR A 376 -9.93 17.53 -16.43
N LEU A 377 -11.08 16.97 -16.73
CA LEU A 377 -12.17 16.74 -15.79
C LEU A 377 -11.98 15.36 -15.16
N ALA A 378 -11.52 15.32 -13.92
CA ALA A 378 -11.31 14.10 -13.17
C ALA A 378 -12.59 13.66 -12.46
N LEU A 379 -13.10 12.47 -12.76
CA LEU A 379 -14.29 11.92 -12.15
C LEU A 379 -13.94 11.08 -10.93
N ILE A 380 -14.44 11.46 -9.77
CA ILE A 380 -14.42 10.70 -8.53
C ILE A 380 -15.86 10.64 -8.03
N PRO A 381 -16.64 9.59 -8.39
CA PRO A 381 -18.08 9.57 -8.18
C PRO A 381 -18.51 9.80 -6.73
N ASP A 382 -17.89 9.09 -5.77
CA ASP A 382 -18.18 9.26 -4.36
C ASP A 382 -17.50 10.52 -3.80
N ARG A 383 -18.29 11.41 -3.24
CA ARG A 383 -17.78 12.69 -2.69
C ARG A 383 -17.12 12.58 -1.32
N CYS A 384 -17.03 11.41 -0.70
CA CYS A 384 -16.38 11.26 0.60
C CYS A 384 -15.01 11.95 0.66
N TYR A 385 -14.22 11.82 -0.40
CA TYR A 385 -12.86 12.34 -0.44
C TYR A 385 -12.49 13.10 -1.72
N ALA A 386 -13.41 13.22 -2.67
CA ALA A 386 -13.19 13.94 -3.93
C ALA A 386 -12.76 15.39 -3.70
N GLY A 387 -13.32 16.04 -2.66
CA GLY A 387 -13.01 17.41 -2.27
C GLY A 387 -11.56 17.65 -1.87
N VAL A 388 -10.82 16.64 -1.43
CA VAL A 388 -9.40 16.76 -1.10
C VAL A 388 -8.59 17.14 -2.34
N TYR A 389 -8.79 16.42 -3.44
CA TYR A 389 -8.08 16.68 -4.70
C TYR A 389 -8.52 18.00 -5.34
N GLN A 390 -9.82 18.33 -5.29
CA GLN A 390 -10.29 19.64 -5.75
C GLN A 390 -9.62 20.78 -4.98
N THR A 391 -9.49 20.64 -3.65
CA THR A 391 -8.82 21.65 -2.81
C THR A 391 -7.37 21.86 -3.23
N VAL A 392 -6.62 20.79 -3.50
CA VAL A 392 -5.23 20.91 -3.98
C VAL A 392 -5.16 21.58 -5.34
N ILE A 393 -6.06 21.24 -6.27
CA ILE A 393 -6.14 21.83 -7.60
C ILE A 393 -6.43 23.33 -7.50
N ASP A 394 -7.44 23.73 -6.73
CA ASP A 394 -7.81 25.14 -6.55
C ASP A 394 -6.69 25.93 -5.87
N PHE A 395 -6.04 25.32 -4.89
CA PHE A 395 -4.86 25.92 -4.24
C PHE A 395 -3.73 26.17 -5.25
N CYS A 396 -3.41 25.19 -6.07
CA CYS A 396 -2.37 25.31 -7.10
C CYS A 396 -2.75 26.30 -8.22
N LYS A 397 -4.02 26.36 -8.62
CA LYS A 397 -4.49 27.41 -9.57
C LYS A 397 -4.26 28.81 -9.02
N LYS A 398 -4.51 29.01 -7.72
CA LYS A 398 -4.40 30.31 -7.06
C LYS A 398 -2.96 30.69 -6.73
N ASN A 399 -2.15 29.75 -6.27
CA ASN A 399 -0.84 30.02 -5.67
C ASN A 399 0.33 29.51 -6.52
N GLY A 400 0.08 28.79 -7.60
CA GLY A 400 1.10 28.08 -8.37
C GLY A 400 1.42 26.69 -7.80
N ALA A 401 2.35 26.00 -8.42
CA ALA A 401 2.81 24.69 -7.96
C ALA A 401 3.48 24.77 -6.59
N LEU A 402 3.33 23.71 -5.78
CA LEU A 402 4.09 23.55 -4.55
C LEU A 402 5.58 23.41 -4.88
N ASP A 403 6.44 24.01 -4.08
CA ASP A 403 7.91 23.98 -4.27
C ASP A 403 8.56 22.94 -3.32
N PRO A 404 9.09 21.83 -3.84
CA PRO A 404 9.76 20.81 -3.03
C PRO A 404 10.96 21.32 -2.22
N LYS A 405 11.58 22.45 -2.64
CA LYS A 405 12.71 23.06 -1.93
C LYS A 405 12.32 23.67 -0.59
N THR A 406 11.13 24.21 -0.50
CA THR A 406 10.71 25.05 0.63
C THR A 406 9.52 24.49 1.41
N MET A 407 8.72 23.63 0.80
CA MET A 407 7.50 23.13 1.42
C MET A 407 7.76 22.29 2.67
N GLY A 408 6.83 22.38 3.62
CA GLY A 408 6.74 21.48 4.79
C GLY A 408 6.28 20.08 4.40
N SER A 409 5.96 19.27 5.41
CA SER A 409 5.52 17.88 5.28
C SER A 409 4.11 17.68 5.85
N VAL A 410 3.41 16.68 5.33
CA VAL A 410 2.13 16.21 5.89
C VAL A 410 2.27 14.73 6.25
N PRO A 411 2.93 14.40 7.38
CA PRO A 411 2.96 13.03 7.87
C PRO A 411 1.55 12.56 8.21
N ASN A 412 1.34 11.24 8.15
CA ASN A 412 0.03 10.64 8.35
C ASN A 412 0.01 9.68 9.54
N VAL A 413 -0.96 9.85 10.41
CA VAL A 413 -1.37 8.89 11.44
C VAL A 413 -2.67 8.25 10.98
N GLY A 414 -2.59 6.99 10.53
CA GLY A 414 -3.69 6.28 9.88
C GLY A 414 -4.30 5.18 10.74
N LEU A 415 -5.62 5.14 10.81
CA LEU A 415 -6.37 4.06 11.45
C LEU A 415 -6.21 2.77 10.64
N MET A 416 -5.55 1.76 11.22
CA MET A 416 -5.21 0.53 10.51
C MET A 416 -5.24 -0.73 11.39
N ALA A 417 -5.01 -0.58 12.70
CA ALA A 417 -4.82 -1.71 13.61
C ALA A 417 -5.97 -2.72 13.53
N GLN A 418 -5.63 -4.01 13.48
CA GLN A 418 -6.60 -5.11 13.48
C GLN A 418 -7.65 -5.03 12.36
N ALA A 419 -7.31 -4.46 11.21
CA ALA A 419 -8.27 -4.12 10.16
C ALA A 419 -9.43 -3.27 10.74
N ALA A 420 -9.09 -2.17 11.41
CA ALA A 420 -10.02 -1.37 12.21
C ALA A 420 -11.22 -0.88 11.43
N GLU A 421 -10.99 -0.34 10.23
CA GLU A 421 -12.04 0.03 9.29
C GLU A 421 -12.00 -0.92 8.10
N GLU A 422 -13.08 -1.65 7.88
CA GLU A 422 -13.15 -2.64 6.79
C GLU A 422 -13.75 -2.04 5.50
N TYR A 423 -13.30 -0.86 5.07
CA TYR A 423 -13.72 -0.28 3.80
C TYR A 423 -13.36 -1.18 2.61
N GLY A 424 -14.32 -1.33 1.68
CA GLY A 424 -14.16 -2.14 0.48
C GLY A 424 -14.22 -3.64 0.73
N SER A 425 -14.68 -4.07 1.89
CA SER A 425 -14.86 -5.47 2.27
C SER A 425 -15.79 -6.19 1.28
N HIS A 426 -15.21 -7.09 0.45
CA HIS A 426 -15.97 -7.77 -0.61
C HIS A 426 -17.01 -8.74 -0.09
N ASN A 427 -16.94 -9.17 1.15
CA ASN A 427 -17.93 -10.04 1.76
C ASN A 427 -19.10 -9.29 2.42
N LYS A 428 -19.12 -7.96 2.32
CA LYS A 428 -20.18 -7.06 2.80
C LYS A 428 -20.55 -5.99 1.76
N THR A 429 -20.14 -6.20 0.50
CA THR A 429 -20.46 -5.33 -0.64
C THR A 429 -21.20 -6.14 -1.68
N PHE A 430 -22.36 -5.66 -2.15
CA PHE A 430 -23.26 -6.38 -3.02
C PHE A 430 -23.80 -5.50 -4.13
N GLU A 431 -23.83 -6.00 -5.36
CA GLU A 431 -24.70 -5.47 -6.42
C GLU A 431 -26.11 -6.03 -6.17
N ILE A 432 -27.11 -5.18 -6.07
CA ILE A 432 -28.45 -5.56 -5.64
C ILE A 432 -29.21 -6.20 -6.79
N PRO A 433 -29.72 -7.44 -6.64
CA PRO A 433 -30.35 -8.18 -7.73
C PRO A 433 -31.82 -7.82 -7.94
N ALA A 434 -32.51 -7.22 -6.95
CA ALA A 434 -33.94 -6.95 -6.99
C ALA A 434 -34.31 -5.72 -6.15
N ALA A 435 -35.40 -5.05 -6.51
CA ALA A 435 -35.95 -3.97 -5.71
C ALA A 435 -36.45 -4.47 -4.35
N GLY A 436 -36.25 -3.67 -3.30
CA GLY A 436 -36.64 -4.00 -1.95
C GLY A 436 -36.00 -3.11 -0.89
N THR A 437 -35.81 -3.66 0.29
CA THR A 437 -35.12 -3.00 1.39
C THR A 437 -33.98 -3.90 1.89
N VAL A 438 -32.73 -3.43 1.79
CA VAL A 438 -31.61 -4.08 2.48
C VAL A 438 -31.60 -3.58 3.92
N ARG A 439 -31.51 -4.50 4.86
CA ARG A 439 -31.44 -4.20 6.29
C ARG A 439 -30.38 -5.03 6.99
N ILE A 440 -29.82 -4.47 8.06
CA ILE A 440 -28.95 -5.15 8.99
C ILE A 440 -29.74 -5.43 10.26
N VAL A 441 -29.85 -6.70 10.61
CA VAL A 441 -30.68 -7.17 11.73
C VAL A 441 -29.80 -7.85 12.77
N ASP A 442 -29.97 -7.50 14.05
CA ASP A 442 -29.27 -8.16 15.17
C ASP A 442 -29.87 -9.52 15.54
N GLU A 443 -29.24 -10.20 16.51
CA GLU A 443 -29.70 -11.52 16.99
C GLU A 443 -31.07 -11.46 17.67
N ALA A 444 -31.50 -10.28 18.16
CA ALA A 444 -32.83 -10.09 18.76
C ALA A 444 -33.91 -9.77 17.72
N GLY A 445 -33.54 -9.62 16.45
CA GLY A 445 -34.47 -9.29 15.35
C GLY A 445 -34.66 -7.78 15.14
N ASN A 446 -33.92 -6.93 15.82
CA ASN A 446 -34.02 -5.49 15.63
C ASN A 446 -33.29 -5.06 14.36
N THR A 447 -33.90 -4.19 13.56
CA THR A 447 -33.24 -3.57 12.42
C THR A 447 -32.38 -2.40 12.91
N LEU A 448 -31.04 -2.50 12.72
CA LEU A 448 -30.10 -1.46 13.10
C LEU A 448 -29.96 -0.39 12.02
N LEU A 449 -29.83 -0.80 10.75
CA LEU A 449 -29.68 0.07 9.59
C LEU A 449 -30.49 -0.48 8.42
N SER A 450 -31.02 0.40 7.55
CA SER A 450 -31.75 -0.04 6.37
C SER A 450 -31.78 0.98 5.24
N HIS A 451 -31.83 0.47 3.99
CA HIS A 451 -31.94 1.27 2.78
C HIS A 451 -32.95 0.62 1.82
N THR A 452 -33.85 1.43 1.27
CA THR A 452 -34.60 1.03 0.07
C THR A 452 -33.64 0.99 -1.11
N VAL A 453 -33.72 -0.06 -1.93
CA VAL A 453 -32.77 -0.31 -3.04
C VAL A 453 -33.49 -0.68 -4.33
N ALA A 454 -32.84 -0.42 -5.46
CA ALA A 454 -33.23 -0.84 -6.79
C ALA A 454 -32.24 -1.85 -7.39
N PRO A 455 -32.62 -2.61 -8.43
CA PRO A 455 -31.70 -3.52 -9.11
C PRO A 455 -30.48 -2.79 -9.67
N GLY A 456 -29.28 -3.33 -9.39
CA GLY A 456 -28.01 -2.78 -9.82
C GLY A 456 -27.48 -1.65 -8.93
N ASP A 457 -28.19 -1.24 -7.88
CA ASP A 457 -27.60 -0.41 -6.82
C ASP A 457 -26.45 -1.17 -6.16
N ILE A 458 -25.43 -0.46 -5.70
CA ILE A 458 -24.30 -1.06 -4.99
C ILE A 458 -24.46 -0.73 -3.51
N TRP A 459 -24.71 -1.75 -2.70
CA TRP A 459 -24.89 -1.62 -1.26
C TRP A 459 -23.68 -2.23 -0.53
N ARG A 460 -23.20 -1.56 0.52
CA ARG A 460 -22.10 -2.06 1.34
C ARG A 460 -22.26 -1.74 2.81
N ALA A 461 -21.69 -2.60 3.68
CA ALA A 461 -21.50 -2.34 5.10
C ALA A 461 -20.03 -2.30 5.47
N CYS A 462 -19.69 -1.54 6.50
CA CYS A 462 -18.36 -1.44 7.09
C CYS A 462 -18.44 -1.57 8.59
N GLN A 463 -17.33 -2.00 9.20
CA GLN A 463 -17.14 -2.05 10.65
C GLN A 463 -15.92 -1.21 11.01
N ALA A 464 -15.97 -0.53 12.16
CA ALA A 464 -14.82 0.16 12.73
C ALA A 464 -14.69 -0.17 14.22
N LYS A 465 -13.54 -0.75 14.60
CA LYS A 465 -13.29 -1.33 15.93
C LYS A 465 -12.86 -0.27 16.93
N ASP A 466 -13.37 -0.36 18.15
CA ASP A 466 -13.19 0.66 19.18
C ASP A 466 -11.76 0.75 19.74
N ALA A 467 -11.14 -0.38 20.10
CA ALA A 467 -9.78 -0.39 20.66
C ALA A 467 -8.72 0.19 19.70
N PRO A 468 -8.72 -0.13 18.39
CA PRO A 468 -7.87 0.56 17.42
C PRO A 468 -8.11 2.07 17.34
N ILE A 469 -9.35 2.54 17.47
CA ILE A 469 -9.66 3.97 17.46
C ILE A 469 -9.06 4.66 18.71
N GLN A 470 -9.14 4.04 19.89
CA GLN A 470 -8.51 4.56 21.10
C GLN A 470 -6.99 4.70 20.92
N ASP A 471 -6.33 3.69 20.39
CA ASP A 471 -4.88 3.72 20.15
C ASP A 471 -4.50 4.74 19.06
N TRP A 472 -5.32 4.88 18.01
CA TRP A 472 -5.13 5.89 16.97
C TRP A 472 -5.18 7.33 17.51
N VAL A 473 -6.11 7.62 18.41
CA VAL A 473 -6.17 8.92 19.12
C VAL A 473 -4.92 9.13 19.98
N LYS A 474 -4.49 8.11 20.74
CA LYS A 474 -3.26 8.14 21.54
C LYS A 474 -2.04 8.38 20.66
N LEU A 475 -1.94 7.72 19.50
CA LEU A 475 -0.83 7.90 18.57
C LEU A 475 -0.80 9.32 18.01
N ALA A 476 -1.95 9.89 17.66
CA ALA A 476 -2.04 11.27 17.19
C ALA A 476 -1.53 12.28 18.25
N VAL A 477 -1.96 12.12 19.50
CA VAL A 477 -1.50 12.95 20.64
C VAL A 477 0.02 12.82 20.84
N ASN A 478 0.53 11.59 20.83
CA ASN A 478 1.96 11.32 20.99
C ASN A 478 2.79 11.94 19.87
N ARG A 479 2.33 11.81 18.60
CA ARG A 479 3.03 12.39 17.45
C ARG A 479 3.02 13.92 17.48
N ALA A 480 1.89 14.54 17.82
CA ALA A 480 1.79 15.98 17.98
C ALA A 480 2.77 16.50 19.06
N ARG A 481 2.85 15.81 20.19
CA ARG A 481 3.76 16.17 21.31
C ARG A 481 5.23 16.02 20.92
N LEU A 482 5.61 14.88 20.32
CA LEU A 482 7.00 14.60 19.97
C LEU A 482 7.55 15.54 18.89
N SER A 483 6.72 15.97 17.94
CA SER A 483 7.12 16.85 16.85
C SER A 483 6.80 18.32 17.09
N ASN A 484 6.04 18.66 18.11
CA ASN A 484 5.49 20.00 18.35
C ASN A 484 4.77 20.55 17.10
N THR A 485 3.99 19.68 16.45
CA THR A 485 3.31 19.97 15.18
C THR A 485 1.80 19.82 15.37
N PRO A 486 0.97 20.72 14.80
CA PRO A 486 -0.48 20.54 14.81
C PRO A 486 -0.91 19.20 14.22
N ALA A 487 -1.85 18.52 14.87
CA ALA A 487 -2.46 17.31 14.36
C ALA A 487 -3.94 17.53 14.05
N VAL A 488 -4.35 17.21 12.85
CA VAL A 488 -5.70 17.44 12.36
C VAL A 488 -6.37 16.11 12.08
N PHE A 489 -7.48 15.84 12.75
CA PHE A 489 -8.38 14.73 12.43
C PHE A 489 -9.23 15.13 11.23
N TRP A 490 -9.11 14.38 10.14
CA TRP A 490 -9.80 14.62 8.88
C TRP A 490 -11.18 13.94 8.92
N LEU A 491 -12.14 14.58 9.57
CA LEU A 491 -13.47 14.03 9.84
C LEU A 491 -14.55 15.07 9.53
N ASP A 492 -15.57 14.65 8.80
CA ASP A 492 -16.73 15.48 8.43
C ASP A 492 -17.95 15.11 9.28
N ALA A 493 -18.39 16.02 10.14
CA ALA A 493 -19.57 15.80 10.97
C ALA A 493 -20.87 15.58 10.16
N ALA A 494 -20.90 15.96 8.87
CA ALA A 494 -22.02 15.70 7.98
C ALA A 494 -22.05 14.27 7.44
N ARG A 495 -20.95 13.52 7.54
CA ARG A 495 -20.87 12.12 7.18
C ARG A 495 -21.22 11.23 8.38
N ALA A 496 -22.15 10.29 8.20
CA ALA A 496 -22.66 9.49 9.31
C ALA A 496 -21.55 8.68 10.05
N HIS A 497 -20.64 8.05 9.33
CA HIS A 497 -19.49 7.35 9.90
C HIS A 497 -18.59 8.31 10.69
N ASP A 498 -18.22 9.44 10.09
CA ASP A 498 -17.30 10.40 10.71
C ASP A 498 -17.91 11.01 11.98
N ALA A 499 -19.24 11.22 12.02
CA ALA A 499 -19.93 11.68 13.22
C ALA A 499 -19.75 10.71 14.41
N GLN A 500 -19.80 9.40 14.17
CA GLN A 500 -19.52 8.39 15.20
C GLN A 500 -18.04 8.40 15.62
N ILE A 501 -17.12 8.56 14.67
CA ILE A 501 -15.69 8.67 14.96
C ILE A 501 -15.39 9.95 15.77
N ILE A 502 -15.99 11.10 15.40
CA ILE A 502 -15.84 12.37 16.13
C ILE A 502 -16.23 12.19 17.62
N ALA A 503 -17.38 11.57 17.87
CA ALA A 503 -17.83 11.31 19.24
C ALA A 503 -16.82 10.45 20.04
N LYS A 504 -16.16 9.49 19.38
CA LYS A 504 -15.10 8.68 20.00
C LYS A 504 -13.81 9.48 20.20
N VAL A 505 -13.40 10.28 19.23
CA VAL A 505 -12.21 11.15 19.35
C VAL A 505 -12.38 12.10 20.52
N GLU A 506 -13.51 12.81 20.61
CA GLU A 506 -13.82 13.72 21.72
C GLU A 506 -13.85 13.01 23.09
N LYS A 507 -14.34 11.77 23.12
CA LYS A 507 -14.33 10.94 24.32
C LYS A 507 -12.89 10.56 24.72
N TYR A 508 -12.09 10.08 23.79
CA TYR A 508 -10.77 9.51 24.09
C TYR A 508 -9.68 10.56 24.27
N LEU A 509 -9.78 11.73 23.67
CA LEU A 509 -8.89 12.86 23.93
C LEU A 509 -8.88 13.27 25.42
N LYS A 510 -10.00 13.09 26.11
CA LYS A 510 -10.10 13.37 27.57
C LYS A 510 -9.20 12.50 28.44
N ASN A 511 -8.70 11.38 27.90
CA ASN A 511 -7.80 10.48 28.61
C ASN A 511 -6.32 10.91 28.50
N HIS A 512 -6.03 12.01 27.80
CA HIS A 512 -4.68 12.48 27.53
C HIS A 512 -4.46 13.90 28.06
N ASP A 513 -3.22 14.19 28.45
CA ASP A 513 -2.82 15.58 28.67
C ASP A 513 -2.68 16.27 27.30
N LEU A 514 -3.47 17.30 27.07
CA LEU A 514 -3.48 18.06 25.81
C LEU A 514 -2.78 19.41 25.94
N THR A 515 -2.16 19.69 27.09
CA THR A 515 -1.52 20.98 27.35
C THR A 515 -0.46 21.31 26.31
N GLY A 516 -0.59 22.46 25.64
CA GLY A 516 0.33 22.95 24.64
C GLY A 516 0.21 22.29 23.26
N LEU A 517 -0.77 21.41 23.03
CA LEU A 517 -1.01 20.78 21.74
C LEU A 517 -2.06 21.53 20.93
N ASP A 518 -1.83 21.64 19.62
CA ASP A 518 -2.83 22.09 18.64
C ASP A 518 -3.44 20.85 17.97
N LEU A 519 -4.62 20.44 18.44
CA LEU A 519 -5.38 19.32 17.94
C LEU A 519 -6.70 19.82 17.37
N ARG A 520 -6.99 19.48 16.11
CA ARG A 520 -8.18 19.96 15.41
C ARG A 520 -8.96 18.82 14.80
N ILE A 521 -10.28 19.02 14.65
CA ILE A 521 -11.16 18.17 13.86
C ILE A 521 -11.71 19.05 12.74
N LEU A 522 -11.41 18.70 11.50
CA LEU A 522 -11.84 19.47 10.33
C LEU A 522 -12.33 18.51 9.23
N PRO A 523 -13.37 18.89 8.46
CA PRO A 523 -13.75 18.15 7.25
C PRO A 523 -12.56 18.01 6.29
N PRO A 524 -12.47 16.91 5.50
CA PRO A 524 -11.31 16.61 4.67
C PRO A 524 -10.84 17.76 3.77
N ALA A 525 -11.75 18.49 3.11
CA ALA A 525 -11.38 19.64 2.28
C ALA A 525 -10.77 20.78 3.10
N ALA A 526 -11.36 21.11 4.26
CA ALA A 526 -10.85 22.16 5.15
C ALA A 526 -9.50 21.75 5.78
N ALA A 527 -9.34 20.49 6.18
CA ALA A 527 -8.09 19.94 6.70
C ALA A 527 -6.97 19.97 5.62
N CYS A 528 -7.32 19.66 4.37
CA CYS A 528 -6.42 19.79 3.23
C CYS A 528 -5.99 21.25 3.02
N GLN A 529 -6.94 22.19 3.00
CA GLN A 529 -6.65 23.62 2.85
C GLN A 529 -5.71 24.11 3.97
N PHE A 530 -6.02 23.78 5.22
CA PHE A 530 -5.18 24.13 6.37
C PHE A 530 -3.74 23.56 6.23
N SER A 531 -3.62 22.31 5.78
CA SER A 531 -2.32 21.69 5.56
C SER A 531 -1.54 22.37 4.43
N LEU A 532 -2.20 22.71 3.32
CA LEU A 532 -1.59 23.41 2.17
C LEU A 532 -1.10 24.80 2.55
N GLU A 533 -1.87 25.57 3.32
CA GLU A 533 -1.48 26.92 3.79
C GLU A 533 -0.23 26.89 4.68
N ARG A 534 -0.05 25.80 5.41
CA ARG A 534 1.12 25.61 6.29
C ARG A 534 2.34 25.12 5.53
N ILE A 535 2.17 24.11 4.67
CA ILE A 535 3.33 23.53 3.96
C ILE A 535 4.01 24.52 3.00
N VAL A 536 3.29 25.49 2.40
CA VAL A 536 3.92 26.54 1.57
C VAL A 536 4.76 27.51 2.40
N GLN A 537 4.53 27.56 3.73
CA GLN A 537 5.34 28.31 4.69
C GLN A 537 6.51 27.48 5.26
N GLY A 538 6.70 26.26 4.78
CA GLY A 538 7.70 25.33 5.31
C GLY A 538 7.33 24.66 6.64
N LEU A 539 6.04 24.75 7.05
CA LEU A 539 5.54 24.21 8.30
C LEU A 539 4.85 22.87 8.10
N ASP A 540 5.08 21.94 9.01
CA ASP A 540 4.47 20.61 8.97
C ASP A 540 3.06 20.59 9.58
N THR A 541 2.24 19.63 9.15
CA THR A 541 0.91 19.33 9.73
C THR A 541 0.70 17.83 9.73
N ILE A 542 0.39 17.25 10.88
CA ILE A 542 0.06 15.81 10.97
C ILE A 542 -1.37 15.61 10.53
N SER A 543 -1.58 14.81 9.49
CA SER A 543 -2.89 14.33 9.08
C SER A 543 -3.26 13.08 9.89
N VAL A 544 -4.41 13.10 10.58
CA VAL A 544 -4.93 11.99 11.37
C VAL A 544 -6.19 11.49 10.68
N THR A 545 -6.12 10.30 10.07
CA THR A 545 -7.13 9.85 9.10
C THR A 545 -7.63 8.43 9.33
N GLY A 546 -8.82 8.15 8.85
CA GLY A 546 -9.32 6.80 8.66
C GLY A 546 -8.54 6.02 7.60
N ASN A 547 -8.95 4.78 7.36
CA ASN A 547 -8.21 3.83 6.54
C ASN A 547 -8.10 4.24 5.06
N VAL A 548 -9.17 4.77 4.45
CA VAL A 548 -9.16 5.15 3.03
C VAL A 548 -8.32 6.40 2.80
N LEU A 549 -8.53 7.47 3.59
CA LEU A 549 -7.72 8.68 3.50
C LEU A 549 -6.26 8.43 3.85
N ARG A 550 -5.96 7.49 4.74
CA ARG A 550 -4.60 7.04 4.99
C ARG A 550 -3.90 6.67 3.68
N ASP A 551 -4.52 5.85 2.85
CA ASP A 551 -3.96 5.47 1.55
C ASP A 551 -3.83 6.67 0.60
N TYR A 552 -4.85 7.51 0.51
CA TYR A 552 -4.83 8.68 -0.38
C TYR A 552 -3.72 9.67 -0.01
N LEU A 553 -3.60 10.01 1.27
CA LEU A 553 -2.65 11.01 1.72
C LEU A 553 -1.21 10.51 1.82
N THR A 554 -1.00 9.20 1.94
CA THR A 554 0.35 8.61 1.91
C THR A 554 0.95 8.55 0.50
N ASP A 555 0.18 8.85 -0.52
CA ASP A 555 0.66 9.07 -1.89
C ASP A 555 0.60 10.56 -2.27
N LEU A 556 -0.48 11.26 -1.99
CA LEU A 556 -0.70 12.64 -2.42
C LEU A 556 0.45 13.57 -2.00
N PHE A 557 0.65 13.75 -0.71
CA PHE A 557 1.67 14.68 -0.23
C PHE A 557 3.10 14.20 -0.49
N PRO A 558 3.47 12.92 -0.28
CA PRO A 558 4.81 12.45 -0.62
C PRO A 558 5.18 12.59 -2.09
N ILE A 559 4.26 12.37 -3.02
CA ILE A 559 4.52 12.55 -4.45
C ILE A 559 4.80 14.03 -4.76
N LEU A 560 4.07 14.95 -4.13
CA LEU A 560 4.29 16.40 -4.29
C LEU A 560 5.54 16.89 -3.56
N GLU A 561 5.87 16.31 -2.40
CA GLU A 561 6.96 16.74 -1.52
C GLU A 561 8.31 16.15 -1.94
N VAL A 562 8.40 14.84 -2.16
CA VAL A 562 9.65 14.12 -2.41
C VAL A 562 9.68 13.38 -3.76
N GLY A 563 8.67 13.57 -4.58
CA GLY A 563 8.57 13.02 -5.93
C GLY A 563 8.11 11.57 -6.00
N THR A 564 7.95 10.89 -4.89
CA THR A 564 7.53 9.48 -4.80
C THR A 564 7.04 9.13 -3.40
N SER A 565 6.11 8.20 -3.30
CA SER A 565 5.73 7.59 -2.02
C SER A 565 6.61 6.39 -1.63
N ALA A 566 7.44 5.90 -2.55
CA ALA A 566 8.26 4.69 -2.34
C ALA A 566 9.38 4.88 -1.31
N LYS A 567 9.75 6.11 -0.99
CA LYS A 567 10.81 6.44 -0.01
C LYS A 567 10.26 6.86 1.36
N MET A 568 8.98 6.63 1.60
CA MET A 568 8.35 6.93 2.88
C MET A 568 8.69 5.89 3.93
N LEU A 569 8.87 6.35 5.16
CA LEU A 569 8.99 5.48 6.33
C LEU A 569 7.59 5.02 6.75
N SER A 570 7.40 3.71 6.88
CA SER A 570 6.14 3.09 7.30
C SER A 570 6.34 2.38 8.64
N ILE A 571 6.03 3.09 9.72
CA ILE A 571 6.08 2.56 11.07
C ILE A 571 4.67 2.14 11.49
N VAL A 572 4.58 1.00 12.16
CA VAL A 572 3.38 0.53 12.84
C VAL A 572 3.71 0.42 14.33
N PRO A 573 3.53 1.50 15.11
CA PRO A 573 3.60 1.39 16.55
C PRO A 573 2.53 0.42 17.03
N LEU A 574 2.95 -0.71 17.60
CA LEU A 574 2.02 -1.74 18.05
C LEU A 574 1.28 -1.29 19.31
N MET A 575 0.00 -1.64 19.43
CA MET A 575 -0.88 -1.14 20.50
C MET A 575 -0.36 -1.46 21.90
N ASN A 576 0.42 -2.54 22.06
CA ASN A 576 1.02 -2.96 23.33
C ASN A 576 2.47 -2.46 23.54
N GLY A 577 2.94 -1.55 22.71
CA GLY A 577 4.22 -0.83 22.90
C GLY A 577 5.39 -1.31 22.07
N GLY A 578 5.26 -2.41 21.31
CA GLY A 578 6.27 -2.85 20.36
C GLY A 578 6.27 -2.02 19.08
N GLY A 579 7.17 -2.35 18.14
CA GLY A 579 7.27 -1.73 16.83
C GLY A 579 7.30 -2.74 15.68
N LEU A 580 6.58 -2.43 14.62
CA LEU A 580 6.66 -3.09 13.32
C LEU A 580 7.07 -2.05 12.28
N PHE A 581 8.14 -2.35 11.54
CA PHE A 581 8.74 -1.47 10.54
C PHE A 581 8.56 -2.12 9.17
N GLU A 582 7.62 -1.59 8.38
CA GLU A 582 7.31 -2.12 7.06
C GLU A 582 8.16 -1.44 6.00
N THR A 583 8.65 -2.21 5.04
CA THR A 583 9.29 -1.69 3.83
C THR A 583 8.32 -1.69 2.66
N GLY A 584 8.62 -0.88 1.63
CA GLY A 584 7.71 -0.62 0.52
C GLY A 584 7.29 -1.85 -0.29
N ALA A 585 6.22 -1.73 -1.05
CA ALA A 585 5.72 -2.77 -1.94
C ALA A 585 6.64 -3.02 -3.14
N GLY A 586 6.82 -4.30 -3.51
CA GLY A 586 7.69 -4.73 -4.59
C GLY A 586 6.97 -5.26 -5.81
N GLY A 587 6.08 -4.49 -6.45
CA GLY A 587 5.37 -4.94 -7.66
C GLY A 587 6.28 -5.38 -8.81
N SER A 588 7.54 -4.94 -8.84
CA SER A 588 8.58 -5.35 -9.79
C SER A 588 9.47 -6.51 -9.29
N ALA A 589 9.26 -7.00 -8.07
CA ALA A 589 10.14 -8.01 -7.45
C ALA A 589 10.32 -9.29 -8.29
N PRO A 590 9.29 -9.87 -8.94
CA PRO A 590 9.47 -11.02 -9.82
C PRO A 590 10.43 -10.78 -10.99
N LYS A 591 10.33 -9.60 -11.61
CA LYS A 591 11.22 -9.22 -12.73
C LYS A 591 12.66 -9.03 -12.28
N HIS A 592 12.89 -8.58 -11.06
CA HIS A 592 14.23 -8.45 -10.49
C HIS A 592 14.86 -9.83 -10.18
N VAL A 593 14.06 -10.82 -9.74
CA VAL A 593 14.55 -12.20 -9.61
C VAL A 593 14.92 -12.77 -10.97
N GLN A 594 14.07 -12.60 -11.98
CA GLN A 594 14.36 -13.05 -13.35
C GLN A 594 15.66 -12.43 -13.84
N GLN A 595 15.83 -11.11 -13.74
CA GLN A 595 17.05 -10.43 -14.14
C GLN A 595 18.29 -10.95 -13.38
N PHE A 596 18.15 -11.23 -12.08
CA PHE A 596 19.26 -11.77 -11.30
C PHE A 596 19.68 -13.17 -11.76
N THR A 597 18.71 -14.04 -12.04
CA THR A 597 19.02 -15.40 -12.52
C THR A 597 19.57 -15.42 -13.94
N GLU A 598 19.15 -14.49 -14.79
CA GLU A 598 19.61 -14.40 -16.20
C GLU A 598 20.91 -13.61 -16.35
N GLU A 599 21.09 -12.53 -15.59
CA GLU A 599 22.16 -11.55 -15.77
C GLU A 599 23.05 -11.37 -14.54
N ASN A 600 22.81 -12.08 -13.45
CA ASN A 600 23.51 -11.88 -12.15
C ASN A 600 23.54 -10.39 -11.75
N PHE A 601 22.41 -9.73 -11.90
CA PHE A 601 22.23 -8.31 -11.63
C PHE A 601 20.94 -8.08 -10.86
N LEU A 602 21.03 -7.74 -9.58
CA LEU A 602 19.87 -7.46 -8.73
C LEU A 602 19.58 -5.97 -8.71
N ARG A 603 18.55 -5.55 -9.43
CA ARG A 603 18.14 -4.14 -9.52
C ARG A 603 17.26 -3.67 -8.35
N TRP A 604 16.96 -4.54 -7.39
CA TRP A 604 16.19 -4.17 -6.19
C TRP A 604 16.85 -3.02 -5.43
N ASP A 605 16.08 -1.99 -5.05
CA ASP A 605 16.56 -0.88 -4.22
C ASP A 605 16.16 -1.13 -2.76
N SER A 606 17.15 -1.36 -1.91
CA SER A 606 16.97 -1.64 -0.48
C SER A 606 16.87 -0.38 0.38
N LEU A 607 16.65 0.79 -0.18
CA LEU A 607 16.60 2.03 0.57
C LEU A 607 15.49 2.01 1.65
N GLY A 608 14.35 1.35 1.35
CA GLY A 608 13.28 1.12 2.32
C GLY A 608 13.74 0.31 3.53
N GLU A 609 14.52 -0.75 3.30
CA GLU A 609 15.10 -1.59 4.37
C GLU A 609 16.08 -0.78 5.22
N PHE A 610 16.85 0.11 4.60
CA PHE A 610 17.81 0.96 5.32
C PHE A 610 17.10 1.91 6.29
N PHE A 611 16.01 2.53 5.85
CA PHE A 611 15.19 3.38 6.71
C PHE A 611 14.45 2.60 7.80
N ALA A 612 13.91 1.43 7.47
CA ALA A 612 13.25 0.57 8.45
C ALA A 612 14.23 0.11 9.55
N LEU A 613 15.45 -0.21 9.19
CA LEU A 613 16.50 -0.57 10.16
C LEU A 613 16.85 0.61 11.08
N ALA A 614 17.00 1.81 10.55
CA ALA A 614 17.27 2.99 11.36
C ALA A 614 16.13 3.24 12.37
N ALA A 615 14.87 3.14 11.93
CA ALA A 615 13.70 3.28 12.78
C ALA A 615 13.60 2.16 13.84
N SER A 616 14.00 0.94 13.52
CA SER A 616 14.05 -0.19 14.45
C SER A 616 15.09 0.04 15.55
N PHE A 617 16.28 0.55 15.23
CA PHE A 617 17.27 0.96 16.24
C PHE A 617 16.80 2.14 17.07
N GLU A 618 16.16 3.15 16.47
CA GLU A 618 15.59 4.29 17.20
C GLU A 618 14.55 3.81 18.21
N HIS A 619 13.67 2.87 17.82
CA HIS A 619 12.69 2.25 18.69
C HIS A 619 13.34 1.62 19.94
N LEU A 620 14.41 0.85 19.79
CA LEU A 620 15.18 0.28 20.92
C LEU A 620 15.79 1.39 21.80
N GLY A 621 16.31 2.44 21.15
CA GLY A 621 16.85 3.61 21.86
C GLY A 621 15.82 4.29 22.75
N ILE A 622 14.58 4.38 22.30
CA ILE A 622 13.48 5.04 23.02
C ILE A 622 12.84 4.09 24.04
N THR A 623 12.39 2.92 23.60
CA THR A 623 11.56 2.03 24.44
C THR A 623 12.36 1.28 25.50
N GLN A 624 13.60 0.90 25.20
CA GLN A 624 14.51 0.20 26.12
C GLN A 624 15.61 1.11 26.67
N LYS A 625 15.59 2.39 26.33
CA LYS A 625 16.63 3.37 26.70
C LYS A 625 18.05 2.90 26.34
N HIS A 626 18.16 2.24 25.20
CA HIS A 626 19.41 1.60 24.75
C HIS A 626 20.31 2.62 24.03
N ALA A 627 21.30 3.17 24.73
CA ALA A 627 22.14 4.27 24.23
C ALA A 627 22.86 3.94 22.92
N LYS A 628 23.48 2.75 22.81
CA LYS A 628 24.19 2.33 21.59
C LYS A 628 23.24 2.12 20.40
N ALA A 629 21.99 1.65 20.62
CA ALA A 629 20.99 1.57 19.56
C ALA A 629 20.69 2.96 18.99
N LYS A 630 20.61 3.97 19.84
CA LYS A 630 20.41 5.35 19.39
C LYS A 630 21.58 5.86 18.56
N VAL A 631 22.82 5.52 18.93
CA VAL A 631 24.02 5.86 18.13
C VAL A 631 23.98 5.16 16.79
N LEU A 632 23.60 3.87 16.74
CA LEU A 632 23.44 3.13 15.48
C LEU A 632 22.36 3.78 14.59
N ALA A 633 21.22 4.17 15.15
CA ALA A 633 20.16 4.85 14.40
C ALA A 633 20.64 6.18 13.81
N ASP A 634 21.20 7.07 14.62
CA ASP A 634 21.65 8.40 14.21
C ASP A 634 22.75 8.32 13.13
N THR A 635 23.68 7.38 13.27
CA THR A 635 24.78 7.17 12.32
C THR A 635 24.30 6.50 11.02
N LEU A 636 23.30 5.62 11.10
CA LEU A 636 22.69 5.03 9.92
C LEU A 636 21.89 6.06 9.14
N ASP A 637 21.17 6.98 9.80
CA ASP A 637 20.49 8.08 9.12
C ASP A 637 21.48 9.00 8.40
N THR A 638 22.65 9.27 9.03
CA THR A 638 23.75 10.01 8.37
C THR A 638 24.25 9.25 7.14
N ALA A 639 24.43 7.94 7.23
CA ALA A 639 24.84 7.08 6.10
C ALA A 639 23.78 7.06 4.99
N ASN A 640 22.50 7.02 5.32
CA ASN A 640 21.39 7.10 4.37
C ASN A 640 21.38 8.42 3.60
N GLY A 641 21.65 9.54 4.29
CA GLY A 641 21.80 10.85 3.64
C GLY A 641 22.95 10.86 2.64
N LYS A 642 24.11 10.36 3.03
CA LYS A 642 25.30 10.26 2.16
C LYS A 642 25.07 9.29 0.99
N PHE A 643 24.34 8.19 1.23
CA PHE A 643 23.96 7.24 0.19
C PHE A 643 23.10 7.88 -0.90
N LEU A 644 22.12 8.69 -0.53
CA LEU A 644 21.29 9.44 -1.46
C LEU A 644 22.08 10.49 -2.23
N GLU A 645 22.90 11.28 -1.54
CA GLU A 645 23.71 12.35 -2.13
C GLU A 645 24.67 11.83 -3.21
N HIS A 646 25.23 10.65 -2.99
CA HIS A 646 26.18 10.03 -3.93
C HIS A 646 25.51 9.06 -4.92
N ASP A 647 24.19 8.99 -4.98
CA ASP A 647 23.42 8.13 -5.89
C ASP A 647 23.94 6.68 -5.92
N LYS A 648 23.89 6.00 -4.76
CA LYS A 648 24.38 4.64 -4.61
C LYS A 648 23.27 3.57 -4.76
N SER A 649 22.11 3.95 -5.28
CA SER A 649 21.06 3.01 -5.70
C SER A 649 21.52 2.16 -6.89
N PRO A 650 20.92 0.97 -7.10
CA PRO A 650 21.26 0.10 -8.21
C PRO A 650 21.10 0.80 -9.57
N ALA A 651 22.06 0.59 -10.46
CA ALA A 651 21.99 1.11 -11.82
C ALA A 651 20.79 0.54 -12.59
N ARG A 652 20.33 1.24 -13.61
CA ARG A 652 19.11 0.88 -14.36
C ARG A 652 19.24 -0.42 -15.16
N LYS A 653 20.47 -0.81 -15.53
CA LYS A 653 20.75 -2.01 -16.32
C LYS A 653 22.13 -2.57 -16.01
N VAL A 654 22.31 -3.84 -16.31
CA VAL A 654 23.60 -4.54 -16.22
C VAL A 654 24.68 -3.79 -17.02
N GLY A 655 25.90 -3.74 -16.46
CA GLY A 655 27.05 -3.06 -17.05
C GLY A 655 27.04 -1.53 -16.94
N ALA A 656 26.00 -0.92 -16.40
CA ALA A 656 25.93 0.53 -16.20
C ALA A 656 26.47 0.99 -14.82
N GLY A 657 26.74 0.05 -13.91
CA GLY A 657 27.24 0.36 -12.57
C GLY A 657 26.98 -0.75 -11.56
N ILE A 658 26.87 -0.34 -10.30
CA ILE A 658 26.58 -1.26 -9.19
C ILE A 658 25.12 -1.75 -9.23
N ASP A 659 24.89 -2.90 -8.65
CA ASP A 659 23.57 -3.44 -8.34
C ASP A 659 23.28 -3.34 -6.83
N ASN A 660 22.23 -4.02 -6.36
CA ASN A 660 21.84 -4.07 -4.95
C ASN A 660 23.00 -4.42 -4.00
N ARG A 661 23.88 -5.34 -4.37
CA ARG A 661 25.05 -5.74 -3.56
C ARG A 661 26.04 -4.59 -3.38
N GLY A 662 26.23 -3.79 -4.43
CA GLY A 662 27.05 -2.58 -4.37
C GLY A 662 26.42 -1.50 -3.50
N SER A 663 25.09 -1.38 -3.54
CA SER A 663 24.35 -0.49 -2.65
C SER A 663 24.55 -0.85 -1.18
N HIS A 664 24.50 -2.14 -0.85
CA HIS A 664 24.75 -2.64 0.51
C HIS A 664 26.18 -2.37 0.97
N PHE A 665 27.16 -2.56 0.08
CA PHE A 665 28.55 -2.20 0.37
C PHE A 665 28.71 -0.71 0.68
N TYR A 666 28.14 0.16 -0.14
CA TYR A 666 28.24 1.60 0.10
C TYR A 666 27.52 2.04 1.38
N LEU A 667 26.38 1.45 1.70
CA LEU A 667 25.74 1.70 2.99
C LEU A 667 26.64 1.29 4.15
N ALA A 668 27.23 0.09 4.09
CA ALA A 668 28.15 -0.40 5.12
C ALA A 668 29.35 0.55 5.27
N LEU A 669 29.96 0.97 4.16
CA LEU A 669 31.07 1.93 4.15
C LEU A 669 30.69 3.26 4.81
N TYR A 670 29.57 3.86 4.40
CA TYR A 670 29.12 5.15 4.92
C TYR A 670 28.70 5.08 6.38
N TRP A 671 28.07 3.98 6.78
CA TRP A 671 27.68 3.76 8.16
C TRP A 671 28.90 3.57 9.07
N ALA A 672 29.92 2.79 8.62
CA ALA A 672 31.20 2.67 9.32
C ALA A 672 31.90 4.03 9.47
N GLN A 673 31.94 4.86 8.41
CA GLN A 673 32.51 6.19 8.45
C GLN A 673 31.78 7.11 9.44
N ALA A 674 30.43 7.05 9.48
CA ALA A 674 29.63 7.80 10.43
C ALA A 674 29.90 7.34 11.87
N LEU A 675 30.00 6.03 12.10
CA LEU A 675 30.36 5.45 13.41
C LEU A 675 31.78 5.82 13.84
N ALA A 676 32.72 5.89 12.93
CA ALA A 676 34.11 6.32 13.20
C ALA A 676 34.25 7.79 13.57
N THR A 677 33.31 8.63 13.16
CA THR A 677 33.39 10.08 13.38
C THR A 677 32.47 10.60 14.47
N GLN A 678 31.48 9.82 14.92
CA GLN A 678 30.55 10.22 15.98
C GLN A 678 31.26 10.40 17.32
N THR A 679 30.66 11.20 18.23
CA THR A 679 31.24 11.55 19.54
C THR A 679 30.41 11.09 20.73
N LYS A 680 29.36 10.29 20.51
CA LYS A 680 28.40 9.86 21.54
C LYS A 680 28.80 8.57 22.24
N ASP A 681 29.56 7.69 21.55
CA ASP A 681 30.04 6.40 22.08
C ASP A 681 31.48 6.16 21.64
N ALA A 682 32.39 6.19 22.61
CA ALA A 682 33.84 6.05 22.38
C ALA A 682 34.24 4.62 21.97
N GLU A 683 33.54 3.59 22.46
CA GLU A 683 33.83 2.19 22.14
C GLU A 683 33.48 1.89 20.68
N LEU A 684 32.27 2.27 20.25
CA LEU A 684 31.87 2.13 18.85
C LEU A 684 32.79 2.92 17.93
N LYS A 685 33.17 4.15 18.33
CA LYS A 685 34.14 4.95 17.56
C LYS A 685 35.46 4.23 17.39
N ALA A 686 36.06 3.74 18.48
CA ALA A 686 37.35 3.06 18.46
C ALA A 686 37.31 1.79 17.56
N LEU A 687 36.24 1.02 17.65
CA LEU A 687 36.03 -0.17 16.85
C LEU A 687 35.90 0.12 15.35
N PHE A 688 35.04 1.11 15.01
CA PHE A 688 34.72 1.39 13.62
C PHE A 688 35.77 2.25 12.91
N THR A 689 36.68 2.94 13.61
CA THR A 689 37.71 3.75 12.97
C THR A 689 38.65 2.92 12.06
N PRO A 690 39.31 1.84 12.52
CA PRO A 690 40.14 1.02 11.64
C PRO A 690 39.31 0.27 10.60
N TYR A 691 38.10 -0.14 10.92
CA TYR A 691 37.22 -0.83 9.99
C TYR A 691 36.77 0.07 8.83
N ALA A 692 36.38 1.30 9.09
CA ALA A 692 36.02 2.27 8.07
C ALA A 692 37.23 2.60 7.16
N ALA A 693 38.43 2.67 7.74
CA ALA A 693 39.66 2.87 6.96
C ALA A 693 39.94 1.69 6.00
N GLN A 694 39.75 0.44 6.45
CA GLN A 694 39.90 -0.75 5.61
C GLN A 694 38.88 -0.77 4.46
N LEU A 695 37.59 -0.52 4.74
CA LEU A 695 36.56 -0.44 3.69
C LEU A 695 36.85 0.67 2.68
N THR A 696 37.30 1.83 3.15
CA THR A 696 37.65 2.97 2.27
C THR A 696 38.85 2.63 1.37
N ALA A 697 39.89 1.98 1.91
CA ALA A 697 41.05 1.58 1.13
C ALA A 697 40.73 0.52 0.08
N ALA A 698 39.79 -0.40 0.39
CA ALA A 698 39.37 -1.49 -0.47
C ALA A 698 38.23 -1.15 -1.43
N GLU A 699 37.64 0.04 -1.37
CA GLU A 699 36.45 0.44 -2.13
C GLU A 699 36.50 0.06 -3.61
N LYS A 700 37.57 0.47 -4.32
CA LYS A 700 37.74 0.21 -5.75
C LYS A 700 37.79 -1.29 -6.07
N GLN A 701 38.47 -2.07 -5.24
CA GLN A 701 38.59 -3.51 -5.42
C GLN A 701 37.26 -4.21 -5.18
N ILE A 702 36.56 -3.87 -4.10
CA ILE A 702 35.26 -4.44 -3.78
C ILE A 702 34.25 -4.16 -4.90
N VAL A 703 34.16 -2.92 -5.37
CA VAL A 703 33.27 -2.54 -6.45
C VAL A 703 33.61 -3.29 -7.75
N ALA A 704 34.89 -3.45 -8.06
CA ALA A 704 35.33 -4.23 -9.22
C ALA A 704 34.92 -5.70 -9.11
N GLU A 705 35.10 -6.32 -7.94
CA GLU A 705 34.68 -7.73 -7.67
C GLU A 705 33.14 -7.88 -7.84
N LEU A 706 32.34 -6.92 -7.34
CA LEU A 706 30.89 -6.95 -7.45
C LEU A 706 30.38 -6.76 -8.88
N ILE A 707 31.06 -5.95 -9.70
CA ILE A 707 30.71 -5.74 -11.09
C ILE A 707 31.17 -6.91 -11.97
N ALA A 708 32.30 -7.55 -11.67
CA ALA A 708 32.87 -8.62 -12.48
C ALA A 708 31.99 -9.86 -12.64
N VAL A 709 31.06 -10.08 -11.72
CA VAL A 709 30.13 -11.23 -11.77
C VAL A 709 28.88 -10.96 -12.61
N GLN A 710 28.61 -9.70 -12.94
CA GLN A 710 27.41 -9.31 -13.70
C GLN A 710 27.45 -9.77 -15.16
N GLY A 711 26.30 -9.93 -15.78
CA GLY A 711 26.15 -10.30 -17.18
C GLY A 711 26.26 -11.79 -17.46
N LYS A 712 26.22 -12.64 -16.44
CA LYS A 712 26.23 -14.11 -16.55
C LYS A 712 25.08 -14.69 -15.72
N PRO A 713 24.46 -15.81 -16.14
CA PRO A 713 23.42 -16.44 -15.34
C PRO A 713 23.90 -16.80 -13.91
N ALA A 714 23.01 -16.64 -12.93
CA ALA A 714 23.24 -17.04 -11.54
C ALA A 714 22.25 -18.14 -11.13
N ASP A 715 22.76 -19.21 -10.52
CA ASP A 715 21.93 -20.27 -9.95
C ASP A 715 21.71 -20.01 -8.44
N ILE A 716 20.46 -19.81 -8.06
CA ILE A 716 20.05 -19.63 -6.67
C ILE A 716 19.30 -20.84 -6.10
N GLY A 717 19.12 -21.90 -6.88
CA GLY A 717 18.55 -23.18 -6.44
C GLY A 717 17.03 -23.23 -6.26
N GLY A 718 16.30 -22.19 -6.60
CA GLY A 718 14.82 -22.13 -6.56
C GLY A 718 14.31 -20.72 -6.51
N TYR A 719 13.02 -20.54 -6.86
CA TYR A 719 12.35 -19.24 -6.84
C TYR A 719 11.66 -18.97 -5.50
N TYR A 720 10.85 -19.93 -5.03
CA TYR A 720 10.09 -19.81 -3.78
C TYR A 720 10.88 -20.26 -2.55
N GLN A 721 11.85 -21.12 -2.76
CA GLN A 721 12.76 -21.59 -1.72
C GLN A 721 14.19 -21.67 -2.29
N PRO A 722 14.92 -20.55 -2.34
CA PRO A 722 16.31 -20.55 -2.77
C PRO A 722 17.19 -21.51 -1.92
N ASP A 723 18.24 -22.07 -2.54
CA ASP A 723 19.26 -22.79 -1.81
C ASP A 723 20.18 -21.80 -1.08
N ASN A 724 20.29 -21.92 0.23
CA ASN A 724 21.01 -20.96 1.06
C ASN A 724 22.50 -20.83 0.68
N ALA A 725 23.17 -21.92 0.31
CA ALA A 725 24.60 -21.89 -0.04
C ALA A 725 24.80 -21.21 -1.39
N LYS A 726 23.98 -21.56 -2.40
CA LYS A 726 24.03 -20.97 -3.74
C LYS A 726 23.66 -19.49 -3.71
N ALA A 727 22.57 -19.15 -3.03
CA ALA A 727 22.11 -17.75 -2.91
C ALA A 727 23.15 -16.91 -2.15
N SER A 728 23.71 -17.39 -1.04
CA SER A 728 24.76 -16.69 -0.30
C SER A 728 25.99 -16.45 -1.16
N ALA A 729 26.45 -17.44 -1.93
CA ALA A 729 27.59 -17.29 -2.81
C ALA A 729 27.34 -16.27 -3.92
N ALA A 730 26.15 -16.30 -4.54
CA ALA A 730 25.76 -15.38 -5.60
C ALA A 730 25.57 -13.94 -5.10
N LEU A 731 24.99 -13.76 -3.92
CA LEU A 731 24.70 -12.43 -3.35
C LEU A 731 25.87 -11.82 -2.57
N ARG A 732 26.92 -12.58 -2.29
CA ARG A 732 28.15 -12.14 -1.58
C ARG A 732 29.43 -12.49 -2.35
N PRO A 733 29.58 -12.06 -3.62
CA PRO A 733 30.67 -12.50 -4.47
C PRO A 733 32.02 -11.81 -4.17
N SER A 734 32.04 -10.69 -3.42
CA SER A 734 33.30 -10.00 -3.09
C SER A 734 34.02 -10.67 -1.93
N ALA A 735 35.10 -11.41 -2.22
CA ALA A 735 35.93 -12.00 -1.21
C ALA A 735 36.58 -10.95 -0.30
N THR A 736 37.02 -9.84 -0.86
CA THR A 736 37.60 -8.71 -0.12
C THR A 736 36.59 -8.13 0.90
N PHE A 737 35.36 -7.87 0.49
CA PHE A 737 34.34 -7.35 1.40
C PHE A 737 33.98 -8.35 2.49
N ASN A 738 33.81 -9.62 2.13
CA ASN A 738 33.51 -10.69 3.09
C ASN A 738 34.61 -10.83 4.15
N THR A 739 35.89 -10.75 3.73
CA THR A 739 37.03 -10.82 4.65
C THR A 739 37.05 -9.65 5.63
N ILE A 740 36.84 -8.42 5.14
CA ILE A 740 36.81 -7.24 6.01
C ILE A 740 35.60 -7.30 6.95
N LEU A 741 34.40 -7.68 6.46
CA LEU A 741 33.20 -7.81 7.29
C LEU A 741 33.39 -8.83 8.42
N ALA A 742 34.12 -9.90 8.17
CA ALA A 742 34.41 -10.91 9.18
C ALA A 742 35.37 -10.44 10.31
N THR A 743 36.01 -9.27 10.16
CA THR A 743 36.84 -8.67 11.22
C THR A 743 36.04 -7.93 12.28
N LEU A 744 34.79 -7.59 11.98
CA LEU A 744 33.83 -7.10 12.94
C LEU A 744 33.26 -8.28 13.74
#